data_8f524ec6498a914887baa52fe67df316
#
_entry.id   8f524ec6498a914887baa52fe67df316
#
_cell.length_a   1.000
_cell.length_b   1.000
_cell.length_c   1.000
_cell.angle_alpha   90.00
_cell.angle_beta   90.00
_cell.angle_gamma   90.00
#
_symmetry.space_group_name_H-M   'P 1'
#
loop_
_entity.id
_entity.type
_entity.pdbx_description
1 polymer ?
#
loop_
_entity_poly.entity_id
_entity_poly.type
_entity_poly.pdbx_seq_one_letter_code
_entity_poly.pdbx_strand_id
1 'polypeptide(L)'
;MEQLTEISPQGFEKIAFYLVFFGGLTIFAFIISRYIRLLGKFRKDERRIDIVAGLGRVARFVFGQKRLLDDPFSGVAHFVVFWGFVIIGFGTINFFGKGVSPQFHIPLLGDVLRTPFMFLLDLFSFLVILGVVGFAVKRYVVRPQRLTQSPGAALILVLIAGLMLFDLFSDAFHIVSRQNPIEGGFLVNFLATQFWHTPSETARFWAHFFWWGHLLSFMAMLNYVPLGKHMHVFTSLFNVFWADPKSGTRLRKIDLENSESFGVAKVEDHSWKDYLDGLSCTECGRCQDNCPAWNTGKPLSPKNIIMQLRRHAESKAEYIFAGRTDQFKEDLVKDVITEEVIWDCTTCYACQRACPLLIEHVPKIVDYRRSLVLNEGAISPQGGLALKNMEKAGDPWGMGRSARADWYKDLEIHLAADKPKFEWLYWVGCAGALDARNIKVSRATVKIMNAAGIDFAILGADESCTGDSARRLGEESLFQTLAAANVELLNSLGVKKIFTNCPHCFNTLKNEYPDFGGDYQVWHAHQLIEELLKSGRLKIDYSKFGRDGGRDSEIVFHDSCYLGRHNGLYEPSRNLIDAIGKRIEMKRNRDNSFCCGAGGARMWLEETTGKRINIERTEEAIGTGAKTIGVACPFCMTMLEDGIKAKDCAESHAVVDIVELLARGI
;
A
#
# COMPACT_ATOMS: atom_id res chain seq x y z
N MET A 1 -47.35 16.86 16.72
CA MET A 1 -46.45 17.22 15.60
C MET A 1 -45.73 18.55 15.73
N GLU A 2 -45.92 19.31 16.82
CA GLU A 2 -45.28 20.65 17.04
C GLU A 2 -43.97 20.64 17.82
N GLN A 3 -43.43 19.47 18.14
CA GLN A 3 -42.32 19.37 19.13
C GLN A 3 -40.91 19.06 18.58
N LEU A 4 -40.73 19.04 17.27
CA LEU A 4 -39.40 19.03 16.66
C LEU A 4 -39.01 20.46 16.25
N THR A 5 -38.69 21.25 17.21
CA THR A 5 -38.37 22.64 16.96
C THR A 5 -36.89 22.89 17.00
N GLU A 6 -36.20 22.44 15.95
CA GLU A 6 -35.00 23.12 15.53
C GLU A 6 -35.36 24.54 15.12
N ILE A 7 -34.44 25.46 15.33
CA ILE A 7 -34.60 26.87 14.98
C ILE A 7 -34.80 26.97 13.47
N SER A 8 -35.90 27.62 13.04
CA SER A 8 -36.12 27.95 11.63
C SER A 8 -35.96 29.46 11.45
N PRO A 9 -35.06 29.89 10.56
CA PRO A 9 -34.86 31.30 10.29
C PRO A 9 -36.12 31.93 9.69
N GLN A 10 -36.51 33.12 10.12
CA GLN A 10 -37.69 33.87 9.66
C GLN A 10 -37.32 35.25 9.18
N GLY A 11 -38.17 35.86 8.34
CA GLY A 11 -37.95 37.22 7.86
C GLY A 11 -36.57 37.43 7.24
N PHE A 12 -35.83 38.43 7.70
CA PHE A 12 -34.49 38.74 7.18
C PHE A 12 -33.48 37.60 7.39
N GLU A 13 -33.56 36.86 8.50
CA GLU A 13 -32.67 35.71 8.76
C GLU A 13 -32.82 34.64 7.70
N LYS A 14 -34.01 34.44 7.14
CA LYS A 14 -34.25 33.46 6.06
C LYS A 14 -33.53 33.86 4.77
N ILE A 15 -33.51 35.14 4.45
CA ILE A 15 -32.75 35.66 3.30
C ILE A 15 -31.23 35.44 3.52
N ALA A 16 -30.75 35.79 4.70
CA ALA A 16 -29.36 35.60 5.07
C ALA A 16 -28.96 34.10 5.02
N PHE A 17 -29.82 33.21 5.52
CA PHE A 17 -29.63 31.75 5.42
C PHE A 17 -29.50 31.30 3.96
N TYR A 18 -30.40 31.73 3.08
CA TYR A 18 -30.30 31.33 1.67
C TYR A 18 -29.01 31.83 1.00
N LEU A 19 -28.60 33.06 1.29
CA LEU A 19 -27.35 33.59 0.75
C LEU A 19 -26.14 32.77 1.21
N VAL A 20 -26.06 32.45 2.49
CA VAL A 20 -24.95 31.66 3.04
C VAL A 20 -25.00 30.21 2.53
N PHE A 21 -26.15 29.57 2.58
CA PHE A 21 -26.32 28.17 2.22
C PHE A 21 -26.07 27.93 0.72
N PHE A 22 -26.84 28.61 -0.15
CA PHE A 22 -26.71 28.42 -1.59
C PHE A 22 -25.40 29.03 -2.15
N GLY A 23 -24.92 30.13 -1.55
CA GLY A 23 -23.60 30.69 -1.86
C GLY A 23 -22.48 29.70 -1.55
N GLY A 24 -22.50 29.10 -0.34
CA GLY A 24 -21.55 28.07 0.07
C GLY A 24 -21.61 26.82 -0.83
N LEU A 25 -22.79 26.33 -1.18
CA LEU A 25 -22.95 25.20 -2.11
C LEU A 25 -22.44 25.54 -3.51
N THR A 26 -22.65 26.75 -4.00
CA THR A 26 -22.14 27.19 -5.30
C THR A 26 -20.61 27.21 -5.33
N ILE A 27 -19.97 27.75 -4.29
CA ILE A 27 -18.51 27.74 -4.17
C ILE A 27 -18.00 26.30 -4.12
N PHE A 28 -18.62 25.44 -3.32
CA PHE A 28 -18.26 24.03 -3.24
C PHE A 28 -18.35 23.33 -4.60
N ALA A 29 -19.49 23.51 -5.31
CA ALA A 29 -19.69 22.94 -6.64
C ALA A 29 -18.63 23.44 -7.64
N PHE A 30 -18.27 24.72 -7.57
CA PHE A 30 -17.19 25.28 -8.40
C PHE A 30 -15.83 24.60 -8.10
N ILE A 31 -15.47 24.48 -6.82
CA ILE A 31 -14.22 23.82 -6.41
C ILE A 31 -14.18 22.36 -6.91
N ILE A 32 -15.23 21.58 -6.64
CA ILE A 32 -15.32 20.17 -7.05
C ILE A 32 -15.29 20.02 -8.57
N SER A 33 -16.01 20.90 -9.30
CA SER A 33 -16.02 20.87 -10.76
C SER A 33 -14.63 21.05 -11.37
N ARG A 34 -13.76 21.85 -10.72
CA ARG A 34 -12.38 22.04 -11.16
C ARG A 34 -11.58 20.74 -11.02
N TYR A 35 -11.72 20.01 -9.90
CA TYR A 35 -11.05 18.71 -9.70
C TYR A 35 -11.57 17.65 -10.67
N ILE A 36 -12.88 17.59 -10.90
CA ILE A 36 -13.48 16.64 -11.88
C ILE A 36 -12.98 16.93 -13.29
N ARG A 37 -12.95 18.21 -13.70
CA ARG A 37 -12.42 18.60 -15.01
C ARG A 37 -10.94 18.26 -15.16
N LEU A 38 -10.15 18.48 -14.10
CA LEU A 38 -8.72 18.14 -14.12
C LEU A 38 -8.52 16.62 -14.20
N LEU A 39 -9.29 15.85 -13.43
CA LEU A 39 -9.27 14.37 -13.47
C LEU A 39 -9.57 13.86 -14.90
N GLY A 40 -10.50 14.48 -15.61
CA GLY A 40 -10.84 14.14 -17.00
C GLY A 40 -9.77 14.49 -18.04
N LYS A 41 -8.71 15.21 -17.67
CA LYS A 41 -7.56 15.54 -18.55
C LYS A 41 -6.44 14.52 -18.48
N PHE A 42 -6.42 13.66 -17.48
CA PHE A 42 -5.44 12.59 -17.34
C PHE A 42 -5.74 11.42 -18.28
N ARG A 43 -4.73 10.57 -18.52
CA ARG A 43 -4.87 9.38 -19.39
C ARG A 43 -5.98 8.45 -18.88
N LYS A 44 -6.64 7.76 -19.79
CA LYS A 44 -7.57 6.67 -19.46
C LYS A 44 -6.81 5.54 -18.77
N ASP A 45 -7.45 4.90 -17.83
CA ASP A 45 -6.95 3.70 -17.17
C ASP A 45 -7.77 2.50 -17.63
N GLU A 46 -7.11 1.50 -18.21
CA GLU A 46 -7.74 0.32 -18.82
C GLU A 46 -8.05 -0.80 -17.81
N ARG A 47 -8.03 -0.47 -16.50
CA ARG A 47 -8.31 -1.47 -15.45
C ARG A 47 -9.70 -2.06 -15.60
N ARG A 48 -9.79 -3.39 -15.52
CA ARG A 48 -11.08 -4.08 -15.46
C ARG A 48 -11.68 -3.91 -14.07
N ILE A 49 -12.93 -3.48 -14.03
CA ILE A 49 -13.66 -3.26 -12.79
C ILE A 49 -14.39 -4.55 -12.42
N ASP A 50 -13.98 -5.16 -11.32
CA ASP A 50 -14.80 -6.14 -10.61
C ASP A 50 -15.63 -5.39 -9.57
N ILE A 51 -16.91 -5.20 -9.86
CA ILE A 51 -17.85 -4.41 -9.03
C ILE A 51 -18.00 -5.07 -7.65
N VAL A 52 -18.14 -6.39 -7.57
CA VAL A 52 -18.36 -7.10 -6.31
C VAL A 52 -17.11 -6.99 -5.42
N ALA A 53 -15.93 -7.23 -5.99
CA ALA A 53 -14.67 -7.04 -5.27
C ALA A 53 -14.45 -5.57 -4.88
N GLY A 54 -14.86 -4.62 -5.73
CA GLY A 54 -14.83 -3.18 -5.44
C GLY A 54 -15.68 -2.80 -4.22
N LEU A 55 -16.93 -3.23 -4.21
CA LEU A 55 -17.85 -3.02 -3.08
C LEU A 55 -17.32 -3.72 -1.80
N GLY A 56 -16.81 -4.94 -1.92
CA GLY A 56 -16.18 -5.65 -0.81
C GLY A 56 -14.98 -4.89 -0.22
N ARG A 57 -14.15 -4.27 -1.06
CA ARG A 57 -13.05 -3.38 -0.61
C ARG A 57 -13.58 -2.16 0.14
N VAL A 58 -14.60 -1.50 -0.39
CA VAL A 58 -15.24 -0.33 0.25
C VAL A 58 -15.80 -0.73 1.62
N ALA A 59 -16.58 -1.80 1.69
CA ALA A 59 -17.12 -2.29 2.97
C ALA A 59 -16.01 -2.56 4.00
N ARG A 60 -14.92 -3.20 3.58
CA ARG A 60 -13.83 -3.61 4.49
C ARG A 60 -12.90 -2.46 4.90
N PHE A 61 -12.53 -1.58 3.97
CA PHE A 61 -11.47 -0.59 4.18
C PHE A 61 -11.98 0.83 4.41
N VAL A 62 -13.17 1.20 3.88
CA VAL A 62 -13.79 2.51 4.14
C VAL A 62 -14.71 2.42 5.35
N PHE A 63 -15.75 1.58 5.31
CA PHE A 63 -16.70 1.47 6.42
C PHE A 63 -16.14 0.70 7.62
N GLY A 64 -15.49 -0.45 7.38
CA GLY A 64 -14.86 -1.26 8.43
C GLY A 64 -13.47 -0.79 8.86
N GLN A 65 -12.84 0.13 8.14
CA GLN A 65 -11.55 0.78 8.43
C GLN A 65 -10.43 -0.19 8.88
N LYS A 66 -10.43 -1.43 8.34
CA LYS A 66 -9.57 -2.51 8.81
C LYS A 66 -8.09 -2.13 8.96
N ARG A 67 -7.50 -1.44 7.96
CA ARG A 67 -6.09 -1.02 8.02
C ARG A 67 -5.83 0.17 8.93
N LEU A 68 -6.86 0.99 9.23
CA LEU A 68 -6.73 2.08 10.18
C LEU A 68 -6.62 1.56 11.60
N LEU A 69 -7.37 0.50 11.93
CA LEU A 69 -7.40 -0.15 13.23
C LEU A 69 -6.09 -0.89 13.57
N ASP A 70 -5.17 -1.10 12.62
CA ASP A 70 -3.82 -1.59 12.88
C ASP A 70 -2.97 -0.62 13.75
N ASP A 71 -3.35 0.66 13.84
CA ASP A 71 -2.86 1.64 14.84
C ASP A 71 -4.06 1.93 15.79
N PRO A 72 -4.18 1.25 16.93
CA PRO A 72 -5.40 1.26 17.75
C PRO A 72 -5.85 2.66 18.15
N PHE A 73 -4.93 3.50 18.61
CA PHE A 73 -5.27 4.86 19.05
C PHE A 73 -5.82 5.72 17.90
N SER A 74 -5.09 5.83 16.80
CA SER A 74 -5.57 6.62 15.65
C SER A 74 -6.75 5.96 14.95
N GLY A 75 -6.76 4.64 14.90
CA GLY A 75 -7.81 3.87 14.25
C GLY A 75 -9.15 4.02 14.94
N VAL A 76 -9.20 3.85 16.26
CA VAL A 76 -10.44 4.00 17.05
C VAL A 76 -10.92 5.46 17.01
N ALA A 77 -10.03 6.44 17.24
CA ALA A 77 -10.41 7.85 17.15
C ALA A 77 -10.98 8.21 15.77
N HIS A 78 -10.36 7.73 14.68
CA HIS A 78 -10.85 7.96 13.33
C HIS A 78 -12.18 7.22 13.06
N PHE A 79 -12.32 6.00 13.55
CA PHE A 79 -13.54 5.22 13.41
C PHE A 79 -14.74 5.95 14.02
N VAL A 80 -14.55 6.49 15.22
CA VAL A 80 -15.57 7.27 15.91
C VAL A 80 -15.92 8.54 15.14
N VAL A 81 -14.92 9.31 14.70
CA VAL A 81 -15.13 10.54 13.91
C VAL A 81 -15.83 10.23 12.58
N PHE A 82 -15.47 9.15 11.91
CA PHE A 82 -16.08 8.74 10.64
C PHE A 82 -17.55 8.36 10.81
N TRP A 83 -17.87 7.48 11.77
CA TRP A 83 -19.25 7.08 11.99
C TRP A 83 -20.09 8.21 12.60
N GLY A 84 -19.44 9.07 13.41
CA GLY A 84 -20.05 10.33 13.86
C GLY A 84 -20.41 11.22 12.67
N PHE A 85 -19.50 11.40 11.69
CA PHE A 85 -19.80 12.15 10.48
C PHE A 85 -21.00 11.56 9.71
N VAL A 86 -21.13 10.24 9.62
CA VAL A 86 -22.26 9.59 8.95
C VAL A 86 -23.56 9.82 9.72
N ILE A 87 -23.57 9.57 11.03
CA ILE A 87 -24.79 9.68 11.86
C ILE A 87 -25.23 11.13 12.00
N ILE A 88 -24.31 12.03 12.33
CA ILE A 88 -24.59 13.47 12.49
C ILE A 88 -24.94 14.10 11.15
N GLY A 89 -24.41 13.55 10.04
CA GLY A 89 -24.78 13.98 8.68
C GLY A 89 -26.27 13.89 8.39
N PHE A 90 -26.98 12.91 8.92
CA PHE A 90 -28.45 12.85 8.82
C PHE A 90 -29.13 13.98 9.62
N GLY A 91 -28.60 14.30 10.81
CA GLY A 91 -29.05 15.49 11.58
C GLY A 91 -28.80 16.78 10.81
N THR A 92 -27.63 16.91 10.19
CA THR A 92 -27.26 18.07 9.37
C THR A 92 -28.17 18.24 8.15
N ILE A 93 -28.58 17.16 7.49
CA ILE A 93 -29.58 17.21 6.40
C ILE A 93 -30.91 17.75 6.93
N ASN A 94 -31.34 17.28 8.10
CA ASN A 94 -32.56 17.77 8.73
C ASN A 94 -32.46 19.26 9.11
N PHE A 95 -31.33 19.69 9.67
CA PHE A 95 -31.02 21.08 9.98
C PHE A 95 -31.15 22.00 8.76
N PHE A 96 -30.53 21.67 7.64
CA PHE A 96 -30.64 22.46 6.41
C PHE A 96 -32.05 22.39 5.80
N GLY A 97 -32.66 21.22 5.81
CA GLY A 97 -34.02 21.03 5.34
C GLY A 97 -35.02 21.95 6.04
N LYS A 98 -34.92 22.08 7.35
CA LYS A 98 -35.74 23.00 8.15
C LYS A 98 -35.38 24.46 7.94
N GLY A 99 -34.14 24.78 7.66
CA GLY A 99 -33.73 26.12 7.23
C GLY A 99 -34.42 26.55 5.93
N VAL A 100 -34.62 25.61 5.01
CA VAL A 100 -35.37 25.85 3.74
C VAL A 100 -36.88 25.85 3.97
N SER A 101 -37.42 24.86 4.67
CA SER A 101 -38.84 24.70 4.98
C SER A 101 -39.04 24.22 6.41
N PRO A 102 -39.73 24.97 7.28
CA PRO A 102 -39.99 24.59 8.67
C PRO A 102 -40.68 23.23 8.83
N GLN A 103 -41.37 22.77 7.79
CA GLN A 103 -42.09 21.48 7.79
C GLN A 103 -41.22 20.30 7.35
N PHE A 104 -39.99 20.57 6.92
CA PHE A 104 -39.09 19.50 6.48
C PHE A 104 -38.73 18.57 7.66
N HIS A 105 -38.82 17.27 7.42
CA HIS A 105 -38.33 16.22 8.31
C HIS A 105 -37.97 15.00 7.49
N ILE A 106 -37.05 14.21 7.97
CA ILE A 106 -36.73 12.92 7.38
C ILE A 106 -37.74 11.92 7.97
N PRO A 107 -38.69 11.33 7.18
CA PRO A 107 -39.86 10.61 7.72
C PRO A 107 -39.48 9.50 8.70
N LEU A 108 -38.53 8.62 8.35
CA LEU A 108 -38.12 7.50 9.18
C LEU A 108 -37.49 7.93 10.53
N LEU A 109 -36.73 9.04 10.52
CA LEU A 109 -36.05 9.56 11.72
C LEU A 109 -36.99 10.41 12.60
N GLY A 110 -38.06 10.96 12.03
CA GLY A 110 -38.99 11.84 12.74
C GLY A 110 -40.03 11.12 13.58
N ASP A 111 -40.49 9.96 13.15
CA ASP A 111 -41.68 9.31 13.73
C ASP A 111 -41.35 8.09 14.60
N VAL A 112 -40.57 7.15 14.08
CA VAL A 112 -40.30 5.86 14.75
C VAL A 112 -38.96 5.81 15.45
N LEU A 113 -37.94 6.38 14.82
CA LEU A 113 -36.54 6.30 15.30
C LEU A 113 -36.07 7.58 16.02
N ARG A 114 -36.95 8.51 16.32
CA ARG A 114 -36.59 9.80 16.89
C ARG A 114 -35.76 9.68 18.16
N THR A 115 -36.29 9.02 19.19
CA THR A 115 -35.65 8.89 20.49
C THR A 115 -34.29 8.19 20.39
N PRO A 116 -34.16 6.99 19.74
CA PRO A 116 -32.86 6.35 19.57
C PRO A 116 -31.93 7.18 18.66
N PHE A 117 -32.43 7.93 17.68
CA PHE A 117 -31.61 8.77 16.83
C PHE A 117 -31.04 9.97 17.60
N MET A 118 -31.85 10.66 18.42
CA MET A 118 -31.37 11.74 19.30
C MET A 118 -30.32 11.26 20.29
N PHE A 119 -30.52 10.07 20.88
CA PHE A 119 -29.50 9.42 21.72
C PHE A 119 -28.19 9.20 20.97
N LEU A 120 -28.27 8.70 19.74
CA LEU A 120 -27.07 8.47 18.91
C LEU A 120 -26.39 9.79 18.52
N LEU A 121 -27.13 10.83 18.20
CA LEU A 121 -26.57 12.16 17.90
C LEU A 121 -25.76 12.68 19.10
N ASP A 122 -26.34 12.68 20.30
CA ASP A 122 -25.65 13.10 21.52
C ASP A 122 -24.41 12.26 21.82
N LEU A 123 -24.55 10.92 21.72
CA LEU A 123 -23.44 10.01 21.97
C LEU A 123 -22.28 10.27 21.00
N PHE A 124 -22.58 10.37 19.71
CA PHE A 124 -21.54 10.57 18.71
C PHE A 124 -20.97 12.00 18.74
N SER A 125 -21.75 13.02 19.08
CA SER A 125 -21.24 14.38 19.30
C SER A 125 -20.21 14.38 20.43
N PHE A 126 -20.48 13.70 21.55
CA PHE A 126 -19.53 13.54 22.65
C PHE A 126 -18.27 12.75 22.23
N LEU A 127 -18.46 11.60 21.61
CA LEU A 127 -17.36 10.74 21.15
C LEU A 127 -16.48 11.44 20.09
N VAL A 128 -17.06 12.19 19.16
CA VAL A 128 -16.34 12.97 18.16
C VAL A 128 -15.47 14.05 18.83
N ILE A 129 -15.98 14.75 19.84
CA ILE A 129 -15.19 15.72 20.61
C ILE A 129 -13.99 15.03 21.24
N LEU A 130 -14.17 13.87 21.89
CA LEU A 130 -13.07 13.08 22.44
C LEU A 130 -12.08 12.64 21.37
N GLY A 131 -12.56 12.21 20.21
CA GLY A 131 -11.72 11.84 19.06
C GLY A 131 -10.88 13.02 18.55
N VAL A 132 -11.47 14.20 18.44
CA VAL A 132 -10.78 15.44 18.05
C VAL A 132 -9.71 15.83 19.06
N VAL A 133 -10.01 15.75 20.36
CA VAL A 133 -9.02 15.99 21.45
C VAL A 133 -7.90 14.96 21.35
N GLY A 134 -8.20 13.68 21.12
CA GLY A 134 -7.21 12.63 20.92
C GLY A 134 -6.29 12.92 19.73
N PHE A 135 -6.83 13.39 18.61
CA PHE A 135 -6.02 13.80 17.45
C PHE A 135 -5.17 15.04 17.74
N ALA A 136 -5.70 16.01 18.50
CA ALA A 136 -4.94 17.19 18.91
C ALA A 136 -3.75 16.79 19.81
N VAL A 137 -3.98 15.93 20.80
CA VAL A 137 -2.92 15.37 21.66
C VAL A 137 -1.88 14.64 20.84
N LYS A 138 -2.29 13.71 19.96
CA LYS A 138 -1.35 12.98 19.10
C LYS A 138 -0.52 13.90 18.23
N ARG A 139 -1.12 14.97 17.67
CA ARG A 139 -0.44 15.88 16.74
C ARG A 139 0.47 16.87 17.44
N TYR A 140 0.02 17.48 18.56
CA TYR A 140 0.71 18.62 19.16
C TYR A 140 1.50 18.27 20.42
N VAL A 141 1.16 17.16 21.10
CA VAL A 141 1.88 16.66 22.27
C VAL A 141 2.82 15.53 21.90
N VAL A 142 2.31 14.44 21.32
CA VAL A 142 3.11 13.26 20.95
C VAL A 142 4.02 13.52 19.75
N ARG A 143 3.56 14.31 18.78
CA ARG A 143 4.31 14.79 17.58
C ARG A 143 5.07 13.70 16.82
N PRO A 144 4.41 12.62 16.31
CA PRO A 144 5.10 11.62 15.53
C PRO A 144 5.75 12.25 14.30
N GLN A 145 7.01 11.88 14.01
CA GLN A 145 7.80 12.44 12.89
C GLN A 145 7.11 12.28 11.51
N ARG A 146 6.32 11.23 11.33
CA ARG A 146 5.57 10.98 10.09
C ARG A 146 4.51 12.03 9.77
N LEU A 147 3.98 12.76 10.78
CA LEU A 147 2.90 13.71 10.60
C LEU A 147 3.45 15.09 10.22
N THR A 148 3.06 15.57 9.05
CA THR A 148 3.37 16.94 8.62
C THR A 148 2.60 17.92 9.48
N GLN A 149 3.30 18.79 10.18
CA GLN A 149 2.70 19.89 10.93
C GLN A 149 2.23 20.96 9.94
N SER A 150 0.95 21.27 9.97
CA SER A 150 0.36 22.28 9.09
C SER A 150 -0.77 23.03 9.79
N PRO A 151 -0.91 24.36 9.56
CA PRO A 151 -2.04 25.14 10.09
C PRO A 151 -3.41 24.58 9.69
N GLY A 152 -3.52 24.05 8.47
CA GLY A 152 -4.74 23.44 7.97
C GLY A 152 -5.22 22.23 8.78
N ALA A 153 -4.28 21.52 9.42
CA ALA A 153 -4.66 20.41 10.30
C ALA A 153 -5.25 20.91 11.63
N ALA A 154 -4.79 22.06 12.14
CA ALA A 154 -5.39 22.70 13.30
C ALA A 154 -6.80 23.22 12.96
N LEU A 155 -6.92 23.92 11.84
CA LEU A 155 -8.18 24.49 11.39
C LEU A 155 -9.29 23.45 11.30
N ILE A 156 -9.01 22.27 10.70
CA ILE A 156 -10.04 21.23 10.57
C ILE A 156 -10.47 20.67 11.93
N LEU A 157 -9.55 20.49 12.88
CA LEU A 157 -9.89 20.05 14.24
C LEU A 157 -10.76 21.09 14.96
N VAL A 158 -10.45 22.37 14.79
CA VAL A 158 -11.25 23.48 15.34
C VAL A 158 -12.64 23.52 14.71
N LEU A 159 -12.74 23.36 13.38
CA LEU A 159 -14.03 23.35 12.69
C LEU A 159 -14.90 22.15 13.12
N ILE A 160 -14.33 20.95 13.25
CA ILE A 160 -15.10 19.77 13.71
C ILE A 160 -15.54 19.97 15.16
N ALA A 161 -14.66 20.43 16.06
CA ALA A 161 -15.03 20.71 17.43
C ALA A 161 -16.09 21.82 17.52
N GLY A 162 -15.91 22.88 16.73
CA GLY A 162 -16.88 23.98 16.61
C GLY A 162 -18.25 23.52 16.19
N LEU A 163 -18.33 22.66 15.15
CA LEU A 163 -19.59 22.07 14.70
C LEU A 163 -20.32 21.35 15.83
N MET A 164 -19.62 20.48 16.55
CA MET A 164 -20.22 19.71 17.65
C MET A 164 -20.67 20.62 18.79
N LEU A 165 -19.83 21.56 19.19
CA LEU A 165 -20.15 22.48 20.29
C LEU A 165 -21.31 23.43 19.93
N PHE A 166 -21.29 24.00 18.73
CA PHE A 166 -22.35 24.89 18.28
C PHE A 166 -23.70 24.18 18.18
N ASP A 167 -23.72 22.94 17.71
CA ASP A 167 -24.93 22.12 17.65
C ASP A 167 -25.48 21.84 19.06
N LEU A 168 -24.64 21.30 19.95
CA LEU A 168 -25.01 20.98 21.34
C LEU A 168 -25.51 22.21 22.12
N PHE A 169 -24.84 23.34 21.99
CA PHE A 169 -25.25 24.55 22.68
C PHE A 169 -26.51 25.20 22.05
N SER A 170 -26.66 25.12 20.74
CA SER A 170 -27.88 25.56 20.06
C SER A 170 -29.11 24.84 20.63
N ASP A 171 -29.03 23.50 20.66
CA ASP A 171 -30.12 22.67 21.18
C ASP A 171 -30.35 22.85 22.68
N ALA A 172 -29.28 22.96 23.50
CA ALA A 172 -29.38 23.18 24.92
C ALA A 172 -30.10 24.49 25.23
N PHE A 173 -29.74 25.62 24.58
CA PHE A 173 -30.40 26.90 24.79
C PHE A 173 -31.81 26.94 24.19
N HIS A 174 -32.07 26.16 23.13
CA HIS A 174 -33.41 26.01 22.62
C HIS A 174 -34.34 25.32 23.63
N ILE A 175 -33.87 24.22 24.29
CA ILE A 175 -34.57 23.56 25.38
C ILE A 175 -34.88 24.54 26.50
N VAL A 176 -33.90 25.37 26.93
CA VAL A 176 -34.07 26.35 27.97
C VAL A 176 -35.12 27.40 27.58
N SER A 177 -35.09 27.90 26.35
CA SER A 177 -36.02 28.92 25.86
C SER A 177 -37.48 28.43 25.84
N ARG A 178 -37.72 27.12 25.69
CA ARG A 178 -39.03 26.51 25.61
C ARG A 178 -39.43 25.74 26.86
N GLN A 179 -38.52 25.52 27.79
CA GLN A 179 -38.69 24.71 29.02
C GLN A 179 -39.17 23.28 28.66
N ASN A 180 -38.71 22.70 27.53
CA ASN A 180 -39.17 21.43 27.05
C ASN A 180 -37.97 20.54 26.66
N PRO A 181 -37.59 19.55 27.50
CA PRO A 181 -36.52 18.62 27.23
C PRO A 181 -36.75 17.76 25.94
N ILE A 182 -35.66 17.38 25.29
CA ILE A 182 -35.69 16.51 24.10
C ILE A 182 -35.62 15.05 24.53
N GLU A 183 -36.60 14.22 24.13
CA GLU A 183 -36.58 12.80 24.36
C GLU A 183 -35.39 12.14 23.68
N GLY A 184 -34.59 11.38 24.43
CA GLY A 184 -33.37 10.70 23.95
C GLY A 184 -32.12 11.59 24.00
N GLY A 185 -32.25 12.91 24.10
CA GLY A 185 -31.14 13.84 24.19
C GLY A 185 -30.53 13.91 25.59
N PHE A 186 -29.65 12.96 25.97
CA PHE A 186 -29.12 12.94 27.34
C PHE A 186 -28.08 14.06 27.58
N LEU A 187 -27.21 14.35 26.61
CA LEU A 187 -26.15 15.35 26.76
C LEU A 187 -26.70 16.76 26.61
N VAL A 188 -27.56 17.00 25.61
CA VAL A 188 -28.17 18.32 25.41
C VAL A 188 -29.10 18.70 26.60
N ASN A 189 -29.86 17.73 27.14
CA ASN A 189 -30.67 17.98 28.35
C ASN A 189 -29.81 18.25 29.57
N PHE A 190 -28.71 17.52 29.77
CA PHE A 190 -27.75 17.82 30.83
C PHE A 190 -27.18 19.23 30.69
N LEU A 191 -26.75 19.62 29.50
CA LEU A 191 -26.26 20.99 29.25
C LEU A 191 -27.34 22.01 29.51
N ALA A 192 -28.57 21.78 29.08
CA ALA A 192 -29.69 22.68 29.32
C ALA A 192 -29.94 22.94 30.84
N THR A 193 -29.75 21.93 31.72
CA THR A 193 -29.91 22.12 33.17
C THR A 193 -28.92 23.12 33.74
N GLN A 194 -27.74 23.28 33.16
CA GLN A 194 -26.72 24.22 33.61
C GLN A 194 -27.14 25.70 33.37
N PHE A 195 -28.05 25.92 32.40
CA PHE A 195 -28.52 27.22 31.96
C PHE A 195 -30.01 27.41 32.20
N TRP A 196 -30.66 26.54 33.01
CA TRP A 196 -32.12 26.44 33.18
C TRP A 196 -32.77 27.74 33.63
N HIS A 197 -32.06 28.57 34.42
CA HIS A 197 -32.54 29.82 34.93
C HIS A 197 -32.29 31.04 34.01
N THR A 198 -31.75 30.81 32.80
CA THR A 198 -31.55 31.89 31.84
C THR A 198 -32.92 32.36 31.33
N PRO A 199 -33.18 33.68 31.31
CA PRO A 199 -34.41 34.22 30.75
C PRO A 199 -34.68 33.75 29.34
N SER A 200 -35.94 33.39 29.02
CA SER A 200 -36.31 32.78 27.74
C SER A 200 -35.83 33.57 26.51
N GLU A 201 -35.92 34.90 26.53
CA GLU A 201 -35.42 35.74 25.43
C GLU A 201 -33.91 35.69 25.27
N THR A 202 -33.17 35.67 26.38
CA THR A 202 -31.70 35.52 26.37
C THR A 202 -31.31 34.12 25.88
N ALA A 203 -31.99 33.08 26.35
CA ALA A 203 -31.77 31.72 25.88
C ALA A 203 -32.06 31.59 24.38
N ARG A 204 -33.13 32.22 23.88
CA ARG A 204 -33.45 32.27 22.45
C ARG A 204 -32.35 32.97 21.64
N PHE A 205 -31.83 34.09 22.13
CA PHE A 205 -30.69 34.76 21.47
C PHE A 205 -29.49 33.84 21.35
N TRP A 206 -29.08 33.15 22.44
CA TRP A 206 -27.95 32.23 22.40
C TRP A 206 -28.22 31.01 21.52
N ALA A 207 -29.43 30.47 21.50
CA ALA A 207 -29.82 29.38 20.62
C ALA A 207 -29.60 29.78 19.14
N HIS A 208 -30.06 30.97 18.73
CA HIS A 208 -29.83 31.47 17.37
C HIS A 208 -28.36 31.79 17.11
N PHE A 209 -27.62 32.32 18.05
CA PHE A 209 -26.18 32.59 17.92
C PHE A 209 -25.40 31.29 17.61
N PHE A 210 -25.64 30.23 18.37
CA PHE A 210 -24.99 28.93 18.14
C PHE A 210 -25.51 28.24 16.89
N TRP A 211 -26.74 28.40 16.54
CA TRP A 211 -27.31 27.91 15.28
C TRP A 211 -26.58 28.52 14.07
N TRP A 212 -26.39 29.84 14.07
CA TRP A 212 -25.60 30.53 13.03
C TRP A 212 -24.13 30.11 13.07
N GLY A 213 -23.56 29.88 14.23
CA GLY A 213 -22.21 29.34 14.41
C GLY A 213 -22.05 27.98 13.74
N HIS A 214 -23.04 27.08 13.92
CA HIS A 214 -23.06 25.77 13.27
C HIS A 214 -23.13 25.90 11.74
N LEU A 215 -24.06 26.70 11.21
CA LEU A 215 -24.20 26.93 9.76
C LEU A 215 -22.89 27.45 9.16
N LEU A 216 -22.30 28.49 9.72
CA LEU A 216 -21.09 29.12 9.20
C LEU A 216 -19.89 28.16 9.28
N SER A 217 -19.76 27.42 10.37
CA SER A 217 -18.69 26.41 10.54
C SER A 217 -18.84 25.27 9.55
N PHE A 218 -20.08 24.82 9.28
CA PHE A 218 -20.33 23.78 8.29
C PHE A 218 -19.99 24.28 6.88
N MET A 219 -20.43 25.47 6.49
CA MET A 219 -20.11 26.03 5.18
C MET A 219 -18.61 26.28 5.00
N ALA A 220 -17.94 26.75 6.05
CA ALA A 220 -16.47 26.90 6.07
C ALA A 220 -15.80 25.55 5.89
N MET A 221 -16.20 24.50 6.65
CA MET A 221 -15.65 23.16 6.54
C MET A 221 -15.92 22.54 5.16
N LEU A 222 -17.14 22.63 4.65
CA LEU A 222 -17.52 22.07 3.35
C LEU A 222 -16.65 22.62 2.22
N ASN A 223 -16.35 23.92 2.24
CA ASN A 223 -15.55 24.58 1.22
C ASN A 223 -14.04 24.41 1.46
N TYR A 224 -13.60 24.20 2.70
CA TYR A 224 -12.21 24.02 3.03
C TYR A 224 -11.70 22.59 2.78
N VAL A 225 -12.52 21.58 3.06
CA VAL A 225 -12.17 20.14 2.93
C VAL A 225 -11.57 19.79 1.56
N PRO A 226 -12.12 20.23 0.41
CA PRO A 226 -11.56 19.91 -0.90
C PRO A 226 -10.18 20.52 -1.16
N LEU A 227 -9.81 21.61 -0.50
CA LEU A 227 -8.58 22.36 -0.78
C LEU A 227 -7.31 21.71 -0.21
N GLY A 228 -7.42 20.60 0.51
CA GLY A 228 -6.27 19.99 1.16
C GLY A 228 -6.37 18.47 1.29
N LYS A 229 -5.58 17.93 2.23
CA LYS A 229 -5.51 16.49 2.52
C LYS A 229 -6.84 15.87 2.99
N HIS A 230 -7.84 16.68 3.30
CA HIS A 230 -9.17 16.22 3.71
C HIS A 230 -10.08 15.91 2.51
N MET A 231 -9.63 16.17 1.27
CA MET A 231 -10.32 15.76 0.05
C MET A 231 -10.66 14.26 0.03
N HIS A 232 -9.92 13.45 0.80
CA HIS A 232 -10.21 12.02 0.97
C HIS A 232 -11.63 11.73 1.46
N VAL A 233 -12.29 12.66 2.16
CA VAL A 233 -13.70 12.52 2.59
C VAL A 233 -14.60 12.23 1.38
N PHE A 234 -14.34 12.88 0.25
CA PHE A 234 -15.09 12.68 -0.99
C PHE A 234 -14.51 11.60 -1.90
N THR A 235 -13.18 11.44 -1.90
CA THR A 235 -12.48 10.62 -2.91
C THR A 235 -12.14 9.21 -2.43
N SER A 236 -12.07 8.95 -1.11
CA SER A 236 -11.63 7.66 -0.57
C SER A 236 -12.51 6.49 -1.01
N LEU A 237 -13.83 6.69 -1.05
CA LEU A 237 -14.79 5.67 -1.47
C LEU A 237 -14.51 5.23 -2.92
N PHE A 238 -14.33 6.20 -3.81
CA PHE A 238 -14.00 5.93 -5.21
C PHE A 238 -12.61 5.33 -5.34
N ASN A 239 -11.61 5.89 -4.65
CA ASN A 239 -10.24 5.40 -4.73
C ASN A 239 -10.11 3.94 -4.31
N VAL A 240 -10.74 3.57 -3.19
CA VAL A 240 -10.73 2.19 -2.67
C VAL A 240 -11.55 1.25 -3.56
N PHE A 241 -12.66 1.74 -4.13
CA PHE A 241 -13.47 0.95 -5.08
C PHE A 241 -12.65 0.54 -6.30
N TRP A 242 -11.91 1.47 -6.90
CA TRP A 242 -11.10 1.23 -8.11
C TRP A 242 -9.67 0.76 -7.82
N ALA A 243 -9.28 0.57 -6.56
CA ALA A 243 -7.93 0.09 -6.26
C ALA A 243 -7.69 -1.32 -6.83
N ASP A 244 -6.49 -1.53 -7.40
CA ASP A 244 -6.00 -2.86 -7.74
C ASP A 244 -5.02 -3.35 -6.66
N PRO A 245 -5.42 -4.33 -5.82
CA PRO A 245 -4.54 -4.88 -4.79
C PRO A 245 -3.29 -5.57 -5.33
N LYS A 246 -3.24 -5.86 -6.62
CA LYS A 246 -2.12 -6.51 -7.29
C LYS A 246 -1.24 -5.55 -8.11
N SER A 247 -1.56 -4.25 -8.14
CA SER A 247 -0.90 -3.27 -9.00
C SER A 247 0.63 -3.21 -8.86
N GLY A 248 1.16 -3.41 -7.64
CA GLY A 248 2.61 -3.47 -7.42
C GLY A 248 3.21 -4.87 -7.58
N THR A 249 2.37 -5.91 -7.62
CA THR A 249 2.76 -7.32 -7.81
C THR A 249 2.82 -7.67 -9.28
N ARG A 250 1.85 -7.16 -10.05
CA ARG A 250 1.77 -7.22 -11.50
C ARG A 250 1.81 -5.80 -12.04
N LEU A 251 2.93 -5.43 -12.66
CA LEU A 251 3.05 -4.16 -13.34
C LEU A 251 2.26 -4.18 -14.66
N ARG A 252 1.71 -3.03 -15.06
CA ARG A 252 1.03 -2.90 -16.35
C ARG A 252 2.01 -3.15 -17.49
N LYS A 253 1.60 -3.96 -18.48
CA LYS A 253 2.28 -4.05 -19.77
C LYS A 253 2.05 -2.74 -20.52
N ILE A 254 3.09 -2.14 -21.07
CA ILE A 254 2.96 -0.98 -21.96
C ILE A 254 2.98 -1.41 -23.42
N ASP A 255 2.25 -0.69 -24.25
CA ASP A 255 2.27 -0.88 -25.69
C ASP A 255 3.52 -0.17 -26.25
N LEU A 256 4.49 -0.97 -26.67
CA LEU A 256 5.75 -0.48 -27.21
C LEU A 256 5.67 -0.13 -28.70
N GLU A 257 4.65 -0.64 -29.41
CA GLU A 257 4.52 -0.46 -30.85
C GLU A 257 3.76 0.82 -31.20
N ASN A 258 2.72 1.16 -30.41
CA ASN A 258 1.82 2.25 -30.71
C ASN A 258 2.02 3.49 -29.81
N SER A 259 2.96 3.46 -28.85
CA SER A 259 3.22 4.57 -27.94
C SER A 259 4.39 5.43 -28.41
N GLU A 260 4.20 6.75 -28.50
CA GLU A 260 5.26 7.71 -28.85
C GLU A 260 6.21 8.00 -27.67
N SER A 261 5.78 7.79 -26.44
CA SER A 261 6.58 7.92 -25.23
C SER A 261 6.21 6.85 -24.21
N PHE A 262 7.17 6.47 -23.38
CA PHE A 262 7.03 5.36 -22.45
C PHE A 262 7.09 5.84 -21.00
N GLY A 263 6.25 5.24 -20.15
CA GLY A 263 6.20 5.59 -18.75
C GLY A 263 5.58 6.97 -18.47
N VAL A 264 6.08 7.65 -17.45
CA VAL A 264 5.60 8.95 -16.98
C VAL A 264 6.77 9.91 -16.79
N ALA A 265 6.84 10.99 -17.57
CA ALA A 265 7.75 12.12 -17.39
C ALA A 265 7.02 13.32 -16.79
N LYS A 266 5.87 13.63 -17.36
CA LYS A 266 5.03 14.78 -17.00
C LYS A 266 3.81 14.35 -16.20
N VAL A 267 3.22 15.26 -15.46
CA VAL A 267 2.07 14.92 -14.62
C VAL A 267 0.87 14.47 -15.43
N GLU A 268 0.68 15.00 -16.62
CA GLU A 268 -0.39 14.60 -17.56
C GLU A 268 -0.22 13.20 -18.17
N ASP A 269 0.96 12.60 -18.04
CA ASP A 269 1.21 11.22 -18.46
C ASP A 269 0.62 10.19 -17.50
N HIS A 270 0.24 10.63 -16.30
CA HIS A 270 -0.46 9.78 -15.33
C HIS A 270 -1.88 9.42 -15.79
N SER A 271 -2.38 8.30 -15.29
CA SER A 271 -3.80 7.96 -15.43
C SER A 271 -4.66 8.80 -14.47
N TRP A 272 -5.97 8.89 -14.78
CA TRP A 272 -6.93 9.51 -13.84
C TRP A 272 -6.90 8.85 -12.46
N LYS A 273 -6.61 7.54 -12.39
CA LYS A 273 -6.51 6.81 -11.11
C LYS A 273 -5.30 7.24 -10.32
N ASP A 274 -4.18 7.52 -10.97
CA ASP A 274 -2.98 7.99 -10.30
C ASP A 274 -3.20 9.37 -9.66
N TYR A 275 -3.90 10.25 -10.36
CA TYR A 275 -4.28 11.54 -9.81
C TYR A 275 -5.34 11.40 -8.69
N LEU A 276 -6.29 10.47 -8.81
CA LEU A 276 -7.26 10.15 -7.75
C LEU A 276 -6.54 9.62 -6.48
N ASP A 277 -5.47 8.85 -6.62
CA ASP A 277 -4.59 8.46 -5.51
C ASP A 277 -4.02 9.69 -4.79
N GLY A 278 -3.57 10.69 -5.56
CA GLY A 278 -3.09 11.98 -5.05
C GLY A 278 -4.15 12.73 -4.25
N LEU A 279 -5.36 12.85 -4.80
CA LEU A 279 -6.50 13.50 -4.16
C LEU A 279 -6.96 12.78 -2.89
N SER A 280 -6.78 11.46 -2.83
CA SER A 280 -7.19 10.64 -1.69
C SER A 280 -6.14 10.53 -0.59
N CYS A 281 -4.91 10.99 -0.84
CA CYS A 281 -3.83 10.91 0.15
C CYS A 281 -4.11 11.81 1.37
N THR A 282 -4.17 11.18 2.55
CA THR A 282 -4.38 11.88 3.84
C THR A 282 -3.11 12.40 4.48
N GLU A 283 -1.96 12.21 3.85
CA GLU A 283 -0.64 12.58 4.38
C GLU A 283 -0.33 11.95 5.76
N CYS A 284 -0.94 10.80 6.07
CA CYS A 284 -0.79 10.15 7.38
C CYS A 284 0.62 9.58 7.64
N GLY A 285 1.44 9.42 6.61
CA GLY A 285 2.84 9.01 6.70
C GLY A 285 3.10 7.52 6.97
N ARG A 286 2.09 6.65 7.06
CA ARG A 286 2.29 5.21 7.30
C ARG A 286 3.15 4.55 6.21
N CYS A 287 2.99 4.96 4.95
CA CYS A 287 3.82 4.48 3.85
C CYS A 287 5.29 4.87 4.02
N GLN A 288 5.57 6.04 4.56
CA GLN A 288 6.90 6.54 4.87
C GLN A 288 7.55 5.76 6.02
N ASP A 289 6.82 5.56 7.15
CA ASP A 289 7.32 4.79 8.30
C ASP A 289 7.67 3.34 7.95
N ASN A 290 7.02 2.77 6.94
CA ASN A 290 7.27 1.40 6.48
C ASN A 290 8.25 1.32 5.30
N CYS A 291 8.74 2.47 4.79
CA CYS A 291 9.65 2.49 3.66
C CYS A 291 11.09 2.19 4.12
N PRO A 292 11.76 1.14 3.58
CA PRO A 292 13.13 0.81 3.96
C PRO A 292 14.12 1.92 3.55
N ALA A 293 13.93 2.57 2.41
CA ALA A 293 14.77 3.67 1.98
C ALA A 293 14.67 4.86 2.95
N TRP A 294 13.46 5.29 3.29
CA TRP A 294 13.27 6.38 4.26
C TRP A 294 13.88 6.06 5.62
N ASN A 295 13.67 4.85 6.13
CA ASN A 295 14.16 4.44 7.45
C ASN A 295 15.68 4.28 7.52
N THR A 296 16.35 4.27 6.38
CA THR A 296 17.83 4.23 6.28
C THR A 296 18.43 5.58 5.87
N GLY A 297 17.65 6.67 5.95
CA GLY A 297 18.14 8.03 5.71
C GLY A 297 18.26 8.42 4.24
N LYS A 298 17.60 7.68 3.32
CA LYS A 298 17.52 8.03 1.90
C LYS A 298 16.40 9.04 1.64
N PRO A 299 16.49 9.85 0.56
CA PRO A 299 15.51 10.90 0.27
C PRO A 299 14.12 10.39 -0.13
N LEU A 300 13.99 9.12 -0.50
CA LEU A 300 12.71 8.55 -0.93
C LEU A 300 11.67 8.52 0.20
N SER A 301 10.64 9.36 0.10
CA SER A 301 9.42 9.27 0.88
C SER A 301 8.23 8.92 -0.02
N PRO A 302 7.63 7.72 0.11
CA PRO A 302 6.45 7.38 -0.69
C PRO A 302 5.28 8.34 -0.48
N LYS A 303 5.16 8.93 0.72
CA LYS A 303 4.19 10.00 0.99
C LYS A 303 4.44 11.23 0.12
N ASN A 304 5.70 11.67 0.04
CA ASN A 304 6.04 12.87 -0.71
C ASN A 304 5.82 12.69 -2.23
N ILE A 305 6.11 11.51 -2.78
CA ILE A 305 5.80 11.22 -4.20
C ILE A 305 4.32 11.48 -4.51
N ILE A 306 3.41 10.97 -3.70
CA ILE A 306 1.97 11.14 -3.91
C ILE A 306 1.53 12.60 -3.71
N MET A 307 2.11 13.28 -2.71
CA MET A 307 1.84 14.69 -2.46
C MET A 307 2.37 15.58 -3.57
N GLN A 308 3.58 15.32 -4.07
CA GLN A 308 4.19 16.06 -5.17
C GLN A 308 3.41 15.89 -6.47
N LEU A 309 3.00 14.66 -6.82
CA LEU A 309 2.12 14.41 -7.96
C LEU A 309 0.86 15.28 -7.89
N ARG A 310 0.15 15.27 -6.74
CA ARG A 310 -1.05 16.08 -6.56
C ARG A 310 -0.77 17.57 -6.70
N ARG A 311 0.21 18.09 -5.96
CA ARG A 311 0.55 19.52 -5.94
C ARG A 311 1.02 20.03 -7.31
N HIS A 312 1.83 19.25 -7.99
CA HIS A 312 2.29 19.58 -9.33
C HIS A 312 1.13 19.61 -10.34
N ALA A 313 0.19 18.64 -10.26
CA ALA A 313 -1.02 18.67 -11.08
C ALA A 313 -1.90 19.90 -10.82
N GLU A 314 -2.04 20.28 -9.54
CA GLU A 314 -2.82 21.45 -9.13
C GLU A 314 -2.15 22.76 -9.60
N SER A 315 -0.82 22.89 -9.52
CA SER A 315 -0.07 24.07 -9.99
C SER A 315 -0.07 24.21 -11.52
N LYS A 316 -0.02 23.09 -12.24
CA LYS A 316 -0.05 23.04 -13.71
C LYS A 316 -1.47 23.11 -14.30
N ALA A 317 -2.53 23.07 -13.45
CA ALA A 317 -3.91 22.90 -13.89
C ALA A 317 -4.37 23.91 -14.96
N GLU A 318 -4.05 25.20 -14.80
CA GLU A 318 -4.44 26.24 -15.76
C GLU A 318 -3.79 26.03 -17.14
N TYR A 319 -2.55 25.57 -17.17
CA TYR A 319 -1.87 25.23 -18.41
C TYR A 319 -2.46 23.99 -19.07
N ILE A 320 -2.85 22.99 -18.27
CA ILE A 320 -3.53 21.77 -18.74
C ILE A 320 -4.91 22.14 -19.34
N PHE A 321 -5.68 23.00 -18.67
CA PHE A 321 -7.00 23.44 -19.17
C PHE A 321 -6.88 24.24 -20.47
N ALA A 322 -5.83 25.06 -20.59
CA ALA A 322 -5.59 25.89 -21.76
C ALA A 322 -4.91 25.14 -22.93
N GLY A 323 -4.51 23.86 -22.75
CA GLY A 323 -3.77 23.08 -23.75
C GLY A 323 -2.37 23.65 -24.04
N ARG A 324 -1.73 24.28 -23.04
CA ARG A 324 -0.42 24.97 -23.18
C ARG A 324 0.59 24.39 -22.17
N THR A 325 0.59 23.06 -22.01
CA THR A 325 1.40 22.35 -21.00
C THR A 325 2.91 22.51 -21.22
N ASP A 326 3.32 22.77 -22.44
CA ASP A 326 4.71 23.08 -22.86
C ASP A 326 5.26 24.40 -22.30
N GLN A 327 4.36 25.33 -21.94
CA GLN A 327 4.76 26.61 -21.34
C GLN A 327 5.04 26.51 -19.84
N PHE A 328 4.68 25.40 -19.19
CA PHE A 328 5.01 25.14 -17.79
C PHE A 328 6.39 24.50 -17.72
N LYS A 329 7.36 25.20 -17.12
CA LYS A 329 8.78 24.87 -17.23
C LYS A 329 9.26 23.74 -16.35
N GLU A 330 8.52 23.39 -15.32
CA GLU A 330 8.91 22.38 -14.34
C GLU A 330 8.29 21.04 -14.71
N ASP A 331 9.10 20.00 -14.84
CA ASP A 331 8.64 18.62 -15.05
C ASP A 331 8.49 17.86 -13.72
N LEU A 332 7.52 16.95 -13.67
CA LEU A 332 7.28 16.16 -12.47
C LEU A 332 8.48 15.27 -12.15
N VAL A 333 9.02 14.59 -13.16
CA VAL A 333 10.20 13.74 -13.05
C VAL A 333 11.43 14.60 -13.34
N LYS A 334 12.44 14.50 -12.49
CA LYS A 334 13.69 15.25 -12.40
C LYS A 334 13.60 16.56 -11.61
N ASP A 335 12.66 17.46 -11.92
CA ASP A 335 12.61 18.76 -11.24
C ASP A 335 11.93 18.67 -9.87
N VAL A 336 10.79 17.95 -9.79
CA VAL A 336 10.01 17.79 -8.55
C VAL A 336 10.36 16.51 -7.83
N ILE A 337 10.41 15.39 -8.56
CA ILE A 337 10.81 14.07 -8.06
C ILE A 337 12.15 13.73 -8.70
N THR A 338 13.23 13.89 -7.93
CA THR A 338 14.59 13.70 -8.43
C THR A 338 14.89 12.24 -8.78
N GLU A 339 15.84 12.01 -9.67
CA GLU A 339 16.27 10.65 -10.06
C GLU A 339 16.72 9.82 -8.86
N GLU A 340 17.44 10.40 -7.90
CA GLU A 340 17.88 9.72 -6.68
C GLU A 340 16.67 9.14 -5.90
N VAL A 341 15.60 9.93 -5.74
CA VAL A 341 14.35 9.48 -5.09
C VAL A 341 13.73 8.30 -5.85
N ILE A 342 13.72 8.33 -7.17
CA ILE A 342 13.15 7.28 -8.02
C ILE A 342 13.97 5.99 -7.92
N TRP A 343 15.30 6.10 -7.93
CA TRP A 343 16.20 4.94 -7.87
C TRP A 343 16.29 4.29 -6.50
N ASP A 344 15.96 4.99 -5.42
CA ASP A 344 15.96 4.43 -4.07
C ASP A 344 14.88 3.38 -3.77
N CYS A 345 13.89 3.26 -4.65
CA CYS A 345 12.79 2.33 -4.43
C CYS A 345 13.20 0.86 -4.65
N THR A 346 13.01 0.04 -3.62
CA THR A 346 13.21 -1.42 -3.68
C THR A 346 11.99 -2.19 -4.18
N THR A 347 10.95 -1.56 -4.64
CA THR A 347 9.66 -2.16 -5.06
C THR A 347 9.08 -3.19 -4.07
N CYS A 348 9.42 -3.08 -2.79
CA CYS A 348 9.09 -4.08 -1.77
C CYS A 348 7.62 -4.10 -1.32
N TYR A 349 6.77 -3.23 -1.86
CA TYR A 349 5.34 -3.14 -1.60
C TYR A 349 4.93 -2.70 -0.17
N ALA A 350 5.87 -2.39 0.72
CA ALA A 350 5.58 -2.02 2.10
C ALA A 350 4.68 -0.77 2.20
N CYS A 351 4.92 0.24 1.36
CA CYS A 351 4.12 1.47 1.31
C CYS A 351 2.64 1.21 0.93
N GLN A 352 2.39 0.32 -0.06
CA GLN A 352 1.03 -0.03 -0.49
C GLN A 352 0.30 -0.89 0.54
N ARG A 353 1.00 -1.80 1.22
CA ARG A 353 0.44 -2.60 2.32
C ARG A 353 0.05 -1.73 3.51
N ALA A 354 0.87 -0.74 3.84
CA ALA A 354 0.63 0.17 4.96
C ALA A 354 -0.45 1.23 4.66
N CYS A 355 -0.80 1.46 3.39
CA CYS A 355 -1.76 2.51 3.03
C CYS A 355 -3.20 2.11 3.33
N PRO A 356 -3.94 2.86 4.19
CA PRO A 356 -5.34 2.56 4.49
C PRO A 356 -6.28 2.78 3.30
N LEU A 357 -5.89 3.63 2.35
CA LEU A 357 -6.66 3.99 1.17
C LEU A 357 -6.22 3.25 -0.09
N LEU A 358 -5.36 2.24 0.04
CA LEU A 358 -4.92 1.38 -1.08
C LEU A 358 -4.25 2.16 -2.23
N ILE A 359 -3.54 3.23 -1.92
CA ILE A 359 -2.79 4.02 -2.91
C ILE A 359 -1.69 3.17 -3.55
N GLU A 360 -1.57 3.26 -4.87
CA GLU A 360 -0.69 2.44 -5.70
C GLU A 360 0.65 3.14 -5.95
N HIS A 361 1.61 3.03 -5.01
CA HIS A 361 2.89 3.75 -5.09
C HIS A 361 3.89 3.12 -6.06
N VAL A 362 4.04 1.79 -6.03
CA VAL A 362 5.09 1.07 -6.76
C VAL A 362 4.97 1.22 -8.28
N PRO A 363 3.76 1.07 -8.89
CA PRO A 363 3.61 1.25 -10.32
C PRO A 363 4.07 2.63 -10.80
N LYS A 364 3.73 3.70 -10.06
CA LYS A 364 4.13 5.07 -10.40
C LYS A 364 5.65 5.23 -10.46
N ILE A 365 6.35 4.69 -9.45
CA ILE A 365 7.82 4.77 -9.41
C ILE A 365 8.44 3.99 -10.56
N VAL A 366 7.88 2.83 -10.92
CA VAL A 366 8.37 2.06 -12.08
C VAL A 366 8.07 2.79 -13.39
N ASP A 367 6.91 3.47 -13.50
CA ASP A 367 6.59 4.27 -14.68
C ASP A 367 7.51 5.50 -14.82
N TYR A 368 7.98 6.10 -13.73
CA TYR A 368 9.04 7.13 -13.76
C TYR A 368 10.36 6.54 -14.28
N ARG A 369 10.75 5.33 -13.83
CA ARG A 369 11.94 4.63 -14.34
C ARG A 369 11.82 4.29 -15.81
N ARG A 370 10.63 3.85 -16.28
CA ARG A 370 10.36 3.59 -17.70
C ARG A 370 10.60 4.83 -18.54
N SER A 371 10.17 5.99 -18.07
CA SER A 371 10.44 7.25 -18.76
C SER A 371 11.92 7.57 -18.82
N LEU A 372 12.62 7.48 -17.69
CA LEU A 372 14.06 7.75 -17.62
C LEU A 372 14.87 6.81 -18.54
N VAL A 373 14.55 5.52 -18.52
CA VAL A 373 15.36 4.51 -19.24
C VAL A 373 15.00 4.45 -20.72
N LEU A 374 13.71 4.37 -21.07
CA LEU A 374 13.29 4.14 -22.46
C LEU A 374 13.28 5.41 -23.30
N ASN A 375 12.96 6.58 -22.72
CA ASN A 375 12.93 7.82 -23.48
C ASN A 375 14.28 8.54 -23.47
N GLU A 376 15.07 8.41 -22.38
CA GLU A 376 16.26 9.24 -22.17
C GLU A 376 17.56 8.43 -22.04
N GLY A 377 17.49 7.11 -21.89
CA GLY A 377 18.66 6.27 -21.62
C GLY A 377 19.32 6.55 -20.25
N ALA A 378 18.61 7.22 -19.34
CA ALA A 378 19.12 7.65 -18.03
C ALA A 378 19.12 6.48 -17.04
N ILE A 379 20.25 5.78 -16.99
CA ILE A 379 20.49 4.67 -16.05
C ILE A 379 21.96 4.69 -15.60
N SER A 380 22.22 4.21 -14.36
CA SER A 380 23.60 4.08 -13.88
C SER A 380 24.42 3.10 -14.71
N PRO A 381 25.76 3.26 -14.79
CA PRO A 381 26.62 2.34 -15.55
C PRO A 381 26.45 0.87 -15.14
N GLN A 382 26.28 0.58 -13.84
CA GLN A 382 26.10 -0.76 -13.31
C GLN A 382 24.73 -1.34 -13.72
N GLY A 383 23.67 -0.53 -13.64
CA GLY A 383 22.34 -0.91 -14.12
C GLY A 383 22.33 -1.20 -15.62
N GLY A 384 22.98 -0.33 -16.41
CA GLY A 384 23.13 -0.50 -17.85
C GLY A 384 23.94 -1.75 -18.22
N LEU A 385 24.98 -2.07 -17.44
CA LEU A 385 25.76 -3.30 -17.64
C LEU A 385 24.90 -4.54 -17.38
N ALA A 386 24.11 -4.55 -16.31
CA ALA A 386 23.21 -5.69 -16.01
C ALA A 386 22.16 -5.87 -17.12
N LEU A 387 21.57 -4.79 -17.67
CA LEU A 387 20.64 -4.85 -18.80
C LEU A 387 21.31 -5.44 -20.06
N LYS A 388 22.49 -4.91 -20.41
CA LYS A 388 23.27 -5.41 -21.58
C LYS A 388 23.63 -6.90 -21.43
N ASN A 389 23.96 -7.35 -20.23
CA ASN A 389 24.26 -8.75 -19.96
C ASN A 389 22.99 -9.61 -20.09
N MET A 390 21.86 -9.18 -19.57
CA MET A 390 20.58 -9.89 -19.73
C MET A 390 20.18 -10.02 -21.21
N GLU A 391 20.39 -8.96 -22.01
CA GLU A 391 20.12 -8.96 -23.44
C GLU A 391 21.01 -9.98 -24.20
N LYS A 392 22.33 -9.95 -23.96
CA LYS A 392 23.31 -10.73 -24.73
C LYS A 392 23.48 -12.15 -24.21
N ALA A 393 23.51 -12.33 -22.90
CA ALA A 393 23.85 -13.60 -22.26
C ALA A 393 22.63 -14.33 -21.64
N GLY A 394 21.49 -13.66 -21.52
CA GLY A 394 20.30 -14.19 -20.85
C GLY A 394 20.43 -14.22 -19.33
N ASP A 395 21.43 -13.52 -18.75
CA ASP A 395 21.63 -13.40 -17.32
C ASP A 395 22.31 -12.05 -16.96
N PRO A 396 22.07 -11.50 -15.75
CA PRO A 396 22.56 -10.18 -15.38
C PRO A 396 24.09 -10.12 -15.12
N TRP A 397 24.77 -11.25 -14.91
CA TRP A 397 26.23 -11.30 -14.73
C TRP A 397 26.99 -11.38 -16.05
N GLY A 398 26.33 -11.80 -17.15
CA GLY A 398 26.97 -11.98 -18.45
C GLY A 398 27.79 -13.26 -18.60
N MET A 399 27.50 -14.28 -17.77
CA MET A 399 28.21 -15.56 -17.79
C MET A 399 27.81 -16.46 -18.96
N GLY A 400 26.60 -16.26 -19.48
CA GLY A 400 26.09 -16.93 -20.66
C GLY A 400 25.45 -18.30 -20.41
N ARG A 401 24.79 -18.81 -21.45
CA ARG A 401 23.96 -20.02 -21.37
C ARG A 401 24.76 -21.27 -21.00
N SER A 402 25.99 -21.44 -21.53
CA SER A 402 26.81 -22.61 -21.25
C SER A 402 27.19 -22.77 -19.80
N ALA A 403 27.46 -21.65 -19.10
CA ALA A 403 27.78 -21.67 -17.68
C ALA A 403 26.62 -22.17 -16.80
N ARG A 404 25.37 -22.07 -17.28
CA ARG A 404 24.20 -22.62 -16.58
C ARG A 404 24.21 -24.14 -16.49
N ALA A 405 25.02 -24.84 -17.26
CA ALA A 405 25.14 -26.29 -17.23
C ALA A 405 26.08 -26.79 -16.10
N ASP A 406 26.93 -25.92 -15.54
CA ASP A 406 27.99 -26.35 -14.64
C ASP A 406 27.49 -26.86 -13.29
N TRP A 407 26.41 -26.30 -12.76
CA TRP A 407 25.92 -26.61 -11.41
C TRP A 407 25.29 -28.02 -11.27
N TYR A 408 24.85 -28.65 -12.38
CA TYR A 408 24.14 -29.92 -12.36
C TYR A 408 24.85 -31.09 -13.06
N LYS A 409 26.08 -30.90 -13.57
CA LYS A 409 26.81 -31.91 -14.36
C LYS A 409 26.96 -33.26 -13.68
N ASP A 410 27.01 -33.29 -12.35
CA ASP A 410 27.18 -34.48 -11.51
C ASP A 410 25.89 -34.90 -10.77
N LEU A 411 24.73 -34.36 -11.18
CA LEU A 411 23.44 -34.65 -10.57
C LEU A 411 22.58 -35.51 -11.50
N GLU A 412 21.81 -36.44 -10.92
CA GLU A 412 20.76 -37.13 -11.61
C GLU A 412 19.55 -36.21 -11.80
N ILE A 413 19.48 -35.51 -12.93
CA ILE A 413 18.44 -34.59 -13.28
C ILE A 413 18.15 -34.65 -14.77
N HIS A 414 16.88 -34.52 -15.17
CA HIS A 414 16.47 -34.55 -16.57
C HIS A 414 16.39 -33.13 -17.13
N LEU A 415 16.86 -32.99 -18.37
CA LEU A 415 16.56 -31.79 -19.17
C LEU A 415 15.16 -31.94 -19.80
N ALA A 416 14.43 -30.86 -19.84
CA ALA A 416 13.08 -30.80 -20.40
C ALA A 416 13.09 -31.11 -21.93
N ALA A 417 14.18 -30.79 -22.62
CA ALA A 417 14.38 -31.11 -24.03
C ALA A 417 14.50 -32.61 -24.27
N ASP A 418 15.09 -33.38 -23.35
CA ASP A 418 15.34 -34.82 -23.48
C ASP A 418 14.21 -35.67 -22.90
N LYS A 419 13.31 -35.07 -22.09
CA LYS A 419 12.23 -35.77 -21.41
C LYS A 419 10.86 -35.25 -21.86
N PRO A 420 10.17 -35.97 -22.75
CA PRO A 420 8.94 -35.45 -23.37
C PRO A 420 7.75 -35.32 -22.42
N LYS A 421 7.80 -35.92 -21.22
CA LYS A 421 6.77 -35.78 -20.17
C LYS A 421 7.41 -35.71 -18.81
N PHE A 422 7.01 -34.69 -18.06
CA PHE A 422 7.37 -34.49 -16.65
C PHE A 422 6.20 -33.76 -15.97
N GLU A 423 6.10 -33.89 -14.63
CA GLU A 423 5.03 -33.25 -13.87
C GLU A 423 5.36 -31.78 -13.56
N TRP A 424 6.62 -31.52 -13.17
CA TRP A 424 7.07 -30.20 -12.74
C TRP A 424 8.27 -29.73 -13.54
N LEU A 425 8.29 -28.46 -13.88
CA LEU A 425 9.51 -27.78 -14.30
C LEU A 425 10.15 -27.10 -13.08
N TYR A 426 11.41 -27.39 -12.80
CA TYR A 426 12.19 -26.62 -11.86
C TYR A 426 12.83 -25.43 -12.59
N TRP A 427 12.25 -24.23 -12.38
CA TRP A 427 12.87 -22.99 -12.84
C TRP A 427 13.95 -22.59 -11.83
N VAL A 428 15.22 -22.79 -12.20
CA VAL A 428 16.40 -22.59 -11.32
C VAL A 428 16.66 -21.11 -11.08
N GLY A 429 16.49 -20.30 -12.11
CA GLY A 429 16.81 -18.88 -12.11
C GLY A 429 18.31 -18.61 -12.24
N CYS A 430 18.65 -17.39 -12.65
CA CYS A 430 20.05 -17.03 -12.89
C CYS A 430 20.90 -17.12 -11.61
N ALA A 431 20.44 -16.67 -10.44
CA ALA A 431 21.19 -16.79 -9.21
C ALA A 431 21.42 -18.26 -8.80
N GLY A 432 20.37 -19.11 -8.91
CA GLY A 432 20.46 -20.53 -8.58
C GLY A 432 21.39 -21.31 -9.48
N ALA A 433 21.61 -20.85 -10.72
CA ALA A 433 22.45 -21.53 -11.70
C ALA A 433 23.89 -21.00 -11.75
N LEU A 434 24.12 -19.72 -11.45
CA LEU A 434 25.38 -19.02 -11.73
C LEU A 434 26.10 -18.49 -10.50
N ASP A 435 25.38 -18.22 -9.41
CA ASP A 435 26.01 -17.74 -8.17
C ASP A 435 26.46 -18.89 -7.30
N ALA A 436 27.75 -18.96 -6.97
CA ALA A 436 28.38 -20.06 -6.24
C ALA A 436 27.72 -20.35 -4.89
N ARG A 437 27.20 -19.32 -4.21
CA ARG A 437 26.48 -19.51 -2.95
C ARG A 437 25.10 -20.12 -3.15
N ASN A 438 24.36 -19.63 -4.15
CA ASN A 438 22.98 -20.05 -4.44
C ASN A 438 22.93 -21.39 -5.18
N ILE A 439 23.97 -21.80 -5.89
CA ILE A 439 24.12 -23.14 -6.45
C ILE A 439 23.93 -24.23 -5.38
N LYS A 440 24.41 -24.00 -4.15
CA LYS A 440 24.21 -24.94 -3.02
C LYS A 440 22.72 -25.13 -2.71
N VAL A 441 21.93 -24.07 -2.80
CA VAL A 441 20.46 -24.12 -2.60
C VAL A 441 19.80 -24.94 -3.72
N SER A 442 20.21 -24.72 -4.98
CA SER A 442 19.68 -25.47 -6.12
C SER A 442 19.99 -26.97 -6.01
N ARG A 443 21.20 -27.32 -5.63
CA ARG A 443 21.61 -28.73 -5.42
C ARG A 443 20.87 -29.37 -4.25
N ALA A 444 20.66 -28.64 -3.14
CA ALA A 444 19.85 -29.08 -2.00
C ALA A 444 18.38 -29.32 -2.42
N THR A 445 17.84 -28.44 -3.26
CA THR A 445 16.48 -28.58 -3.80
C THR A 445 16.34 -29.86 -4.63
N VAL A 446 17.26 -30.13 -5.54
CA VAL A 446 17.29 -31.38 -6.34
C VAL A 446 17.35 -32.60 -5.43
N LYS A 447 18.24 -32.61 -4.42
CA LYS A 447 18.34 -33.70 -3.44
C LYS A 447 16.98 -33.99 -2.78
N ILE A 448 16.29 -32.95 -2.32
CA ILE A 448 14.97 -33.06 -1.69
C ILE A 448 13.91 -33.60 -2.67
N MET A 449 13.88 -33.07 -3.89
CA MET A 449 12.88 -33.48 -4.89
C MET A 449 13.08 -34.95 -5.32
N ASN A 450 14.33 -35.38 -5.51
CA ASN A 450 14.66 -36.77 -5.79
C ASN A 450 14.28 -37.70 -4.64
N ALA A 451 14.58 -37.32 -3.40
CA ALA A 451 14.21 -38.11 -2.21
C ALA A 451 12.67 -38.22 -2.02
N ALA A 452 11.92 -37.22 -2.48
CA ALA A 452 10.46 -37.23 -2.46
C ALA A 452 9.83 -37.94 -3.68
N GLY A 453 10.64 -38.43 -4.63
CA GLY A 453 10.17 -39.07 -5.85
C GLY A 453 9.35 -38.14 -6.76
N ILE A 454 9.75 -36.87 -6.84
CA ILE A 454 9.08 -35.90 -7.72
C ILE A 454 9.57 -36.05 -9.14
N ASP A 455 8.65 -36.18 -10.05
CA ASP A 455 8.91 -36.18 -11.48
C ASP A 455 9.10 -34.75 -11.98
N PHE A 456 10.36 -34.34 -12.19
CA PHE A 456 10.67 -32.97 -12.63
C PHE A 456 11.78 -32.95 -13.69
N ALA A 457 11.85 -31.80 -14.39
CA ALA A 457 12.91 -31.50 -15.34
C ALA A 457 13.37 -30.06 -15.18
N ILE A 458 14.55 -29.71 -15.71
CA ILE A 458 15.08 -28.35 -15.82
C ILE A 458 15.27 -27.96 -17.29
N LEU A 459 15.34 -26.65 -17.56
CA LEU A 459 15.67 -26.15 -18.90
C LEU A 459 17.18 -26.19 -19.19
N GLY A 460 18.04 -26.21 -18.17
CA GLY A 460 19.50 -26.22 -18.32
C GLY A 460 20.01 -24.95 -19.02
N ALA A 461 20.73 -25.14 -20.13
CA ALA A 461 21.30 -24.03 -20.91
C ALA A 461 20.23 -23.22 -21.68
N ASP A 462 19.01 -23.77 -21.88
CA ASP A 462 17.92 -23.04 -22.53
C ASP A 462 17.19 -22.09 -21.63
N GLU A 463 17.39 -22.16 -20.30
CA GLU A 463 16.83 -21.22 -19.36
C GLU A 463 17.49 -19.85 -19.50
N SER A 464 16.70 -18.78 -19.62
CA SER A 464 17.19 -17.41 -19.53
C SER A 464 16.56 -16.66 -18.35
N CYS A 465 17.01 -15.42 -18.08
CA CYS A 465 16.44 -14.59 -17.02
C CYS A 465 14.94 -14.37 -17.28
N THR A 466 14.13 -14.35 -16.21
CA THR A 466 12.70 -13.99 -16.31
C THR A 466 12.45 -12.54 -16.71
N GLY A 467 13.49 -11.69 -16.71
CA GLY A 467 13.36 -10.26 -16.99
C GLY A 467 12.91 -9.40 -15.80
N ASP A 468 12.72 -9.98 -14.60
CA ASP A 468 12.26 -9.22 -13.42
C ASP A 468 13.09 -7.94 -13.18
N SER A 469 14.42 -8.06 -13.19
CA SER A 469 15.30 -6.91 -12.96
C SER A 469 15.19 -5.85 -14.07
N ALA A 470 15.09 -6.27 -15.35
CA ALA A 470 14.89 -5.35 -16.47
C ALA A 470 13.59 -4.53 -16.28
N ARG A 471 12.49 -5.21 -15.97
CA ARG A 471 11.20 -4.56 -15.74
C ARG A 471 11.24 -3.57 -14.57
N ARG A 472 11.91 -3.92 -13.46
CA ARG A 472 12.04 -3.07 -12.27
C ARG A 472 13.01 -1.90 -12.46
N LEU A 473 13.97 -2.03 -13.37
CA LEU A 473 14.80 -0.91 -13.83
C LEU A 473 14.05 0.04 -14.78
N GLY A 474 12.92 -0.37 -15.34
CA GLY A 474 12.16 0.41 -16.32
C GLY A 474 12.43 0.03 -17.77
N GLU A 475 13.32 -0.96 -18.01
CA GLU A 475 13.59 -1.48 -19.36
C GLU A 475 12.51 -2.51 -19.76
N GLU A 476 11.35 -1.98 -20.11
CA GLU A 476 10.18 -2.79 -20.45
C GLU A 476 10.35 -3.53 -21.77
N SER A 477 11.12 -2.98 -22.75
CA SER A 477 11.36 -3.63 -24.05
C SER A 477 12.13 -4.94 -23.88
N LEU A 478 13.23 -4.90 -23.14
CA LEU A 478 14.00 -6.09 -22.82
C LEU A 478 13.17 -7.09 -22.01
N PHE A 479 12.39 -6.61 -21.03
CA PHE A 479 11.51 -7.48 -20.27
C PHE A 479 10.51 -8.22 -21.18
N GLN A 480 9.84 -7.51 -22.07
CA GLN A 480 8.83 -8.10 -22.97
C GLN A 480 9.45 -9.12 -23.91
N THR A 481 10.66 -8.83 -24.44
CA THR A 481 11.43 -9.75 -25.28
C THR A 481 11.77 -11.04 -24.53
N LEU A 482 12.33 -10.93 -23.32
CA LEU A 482 12.67 -12.09 -22.50
C LEU A 482 11.43 -12.89 -22.09
N ALA A 483 10.35 -12.21 -21.70
CA ALA A 483 9.10 -12.85 -21.29
C ALA A 483 8.45 -13.61 -22.46
N ALA A 484 8.38 -13.01 -23.65
CA ALA A 484 7.82 -13.65 -24.83
C ALA A 484 8.61 -14.92 -25.22
N ALA A 485 9.93 -14.82 -25.29
CA ALA A 485 10.80 -15.95 -25.61
C ALA A 485 10.69 -17.10 -24.59
N ASN A 486 10.68 -16.77 -23.29
CA ASN A 486 10.50 -17.76 -22.23
C ASN A 486 9.11 -18.43 -22.29
N VAL A 487 8.04 -17.65 -22.54
CA VAL A 487 6.68 -18.20 -22.66
C VAL A 487 6.55 -19.11 -23.90
N GLU A 488 7.13 -18.72 -25.02
CA GLU A 488 7.17 -19.55 -26.22
C GLU A 488 7.85 -20.90 -25.95
N LEU A 489 9.04 -20.90 -25.33
CA LEU A 489 9.75 -22.10 -24.93
C LEU A 489 8.94 -22.99 -23.99
N LEU A 490 8.39 -22.41 -22.92
CA LEU A 490 7.61 -23.13 -21.92
C LEU A 490 6.35 -23.76 -22.53
N ASN A 491 5.67 -23.06 -23.44
CA ASN A 491 4.48 -23.53 -24.12
C ASN A 491 4.83 -24.65 -25.14
N SER A 492 5.95 -24.53 -25.86
CA SER A 492 6.40 -25.57 -26.82
C SER A 492 6.75 -26.89 -26.11
N LEU A 493 7.25 -26.80 -24.85
CA LEU A 493 7.52 -27.96 -24.01
C LEU A 493 6.27 -28.47 -23.25
N GLY A 494 5.12 -27.85 -23.43
CA GLY A 494 3.87 -28.25 -22.76
C GLY A 494 3.86 -28.06 -21.24
N VAL A 495 4.70 -27.18 -20.69
CA VAL A 495 4.83 -26.92 -19.24
C VAL A 495 3.50 -26.44 -18.67
N LYS A 496 3.08 -27.08 -17.56
CA LYS A 496 1.87 -26.67 -16.80
C LYS A 496 2.17 -26.26 -15.36
N LYS A 497 3.15 -26.91 -14.73
CA LYS A 497 3.51 -26.69 -13.34
C LYS A 497 4.98 -26.29 -13.24
N ILE A 498 5.25 -25.22 -12.49
CA ILE A 498 6.61 -24.70 -12.29
C ILE A 498 6.84 -24.52 -10.78
N PHE A 499 8.02 -24.91 -10.30
CA PHE A 499 8.49 -24.49 -8.99
C PHE A 499 9.85 -23.80 -9.08
N THR A 500 10.13 -22.90 -8.14
CA THR A 500 11.37 -22.11 -8.10
C THR A 500 11.72 -21.72 -6.68
N ASN A 501 13.02 -21.53 -6.39
CA ASN A 501 13.53 -20.99 -5.12
C ASN A 501 13.56 -19.46 -5.10
N CYS A 502 13.43 -18.81 -6.27
CA CYS A 502 13.54 -17.36 -6.34
C CYS A 502 12.14 -16.70 -6.31
N PRO A 503 11.82 -15.91 -5.27
CA PRO A 503 10.55 -15.18 -5.18
C PRO A 503 10.33 -14.18 -6.31
N HIS A 504 11.38 -13.62 -6.88
CA HIS A 504 11.32 -12.74 -8.04
C HIS A 504 10.89 -13.51 -9.29
N CYS A 505 11.52 -14.63 -9.59
CA CYS A 505 11.09 -15.53 -10.68
C CYS A 505 9.67 -16.04 -10.43
N PHE A 506 9.34 -16.47 -9.20
CA PHE A 506 8.00 -16.88 -8.81
C PHE A 506 6.95 -15.82 -9.13
N ASN A 507 7.23 -14.55 -8.74
CA ASN A 507 6.30 -13.46 -9.00
C ASN A 507 6.10 -13.19 -10.50
N THR A 508 7.18 -13.15 -11.25
CA THR A 508 7.16 -12.86 -12.70
C THR A 508 6.44 -13.96 -13.48
N LEU A 509 6.81 -15.21 -13.24
CA LEU A 509 6.18 -16.37 -13.89
C LEU A 509 4.67 -16.46 -13.57
N LYS A 510 4.29 -16.21 -12.31
CA LYS A 510 2.91 -16.35 -11.85
C LYS A 510 2.00 -15.19 -12.22
N ASN A 511 2.49 -13.94 -12.07
CA ASN A 511 1.64 -12.76 -12.12
C ASN A 511 1.84 -11.93 -13.38
N GLU A 512 2.99 -12.02 -14.07
CA GLU A 512 3.33 -11.14 -15.19
C GLU A 512 3.37 -11.90 -16.53
N TYR A 513 3.79 -13.18 -16.57
CA TYR A 513 3.80 -13.99 -17.79
C TYR A 513 2.41 -14.28 -18.38
N PRO A 514 1.29 -14.28 -17.62
CA PRO A 514 -0.05 -14.34 -18.21
C PRO A 514 -0.34 -13.24 -19.25
N ASP A 515 0.32 -12.07 -19.17
CA ASP A 515 0.21 -11.01 -20.16
C ASP A 515 0.84 -11.37 -21.53
N PHE A 516 1.59 -12.46 -21.57
CA PHE A 516 2.29 -12.99 -22.76
C PHE A 516 1.77 -14.37 -23.18
N GLY A 517 0.66 -14.84 -22.60
CA GLY A 517 0.06 -16.15 -22.90
C GLY A 517 0.66 -17.31 -22.09
N GLY A 518 1.43 -17.01 -21.03
CA GLY A 518 2.01 -18.01 -20.12
C GLY A 518 1.12 -18.23 -18.90
N ASP A 519 0.24 -19.23 -18.94
CA ASP A 519 -0.63 -19.61 -17.83
C ASP A 519 -0.14 -20.90 -17.16
N TYR A 520 0.60 -20.74 -16.05
CA TYR A 520 1.25 -21.83 -15.33
C TYR A 520 0.83 -21.87 -13.87
N GLN A 521 0.73 -23.07 -13.31
CA GLN A 521 0.66 -23.25 -11.86
C GLN A 521 2.07 -23.08 -11.27
N VAL A 522 2.37 -21.91 -10.75
CA VAL A 522 3.69 -21.59 -10.19
C VAL A 522 3.69 -21.71 -8.68
N TRP A 523 4.63 -22.47 -8.14
CA TRP A 523 4.85 -22.65 -6.70
C TRP A 523 6.26 -22.22 -6.30
N HIS A 524 6.40 -21.70 -5.09
CA HIS A 524 7.71 -21.56 -4.47
C HIS A 524 8.17 -22.91 -3.91
N ALA A 525 9.47 -23.21 -3.97
CA ALA A 525 10.01 -24.49 -3.49
C ALA A 525 9.57 -24.82 -2.06
N HIS A 526 9.51 -23.83 -1.16
CA HIS A 526 9.04 -24.05 0.23
C HIS A 526 7.58 -24.49 0.31
N GLN A 527 6.71 -24.04 -0.59
CA GLN A 527 5.31 -24.53 -0.65
C GLN A 527 5.26 -26.00 -1.07
N LEU A 528 6.05 -26.35 -2.09
CA LEU A 528 6.09 -27.72 -2.58
C LEU A 528 6.67 -28.67 -1.52
N ILE A 529 7.78 -28.29 -0.87
CA ILE A 529 8.41 -29.08 0.21
C ILE A 529 7.46 -29.24 1.40
N GLU A 530 6.76 -28.18 1.81
CA GLU A 530 5.77 -28.27 2.88
C GLU A 530 4.66 -29.28 2.54
N GLU A 531 4.14 -29.27 1.32
CA GLU A 531 3.13 -30.20 0.87
C GLU A 531 3.65 -31.66 0.83
N LEU A 532 4.91 -31.85 0.40
CA LEU A 532 5.54 -33.16 0.38
C LEU A 532 5.75 -33.73 1.79
N LEU A 533 6.06 -32.88 2.76
CA LEU A 533 6.13 -33.30 4.17
C LEU A 533 4.75 -33.64 4.73
N LYS A 534 3.74 -32.82 4.49
CA LYS A 534 2.35 -33.04 4.95
C LYS A 534 1.75 -34.31 4.35
N SER A 535 2.02 -34.59 3.09
CA SER A 535 1.54 -35.81 2.40
C SER A 535 2.36 -37.07 2.72
N GLY A 536 3.45 -36.97 3.51
CA GLY A 536 4.34 -38.09 3.85
C GLY A 536 5.20 -38.59 2.68
N ARG A 537 5.20 -37.91 1.53
CA ARG A 537 6.08 -38.23 0.39
C ARG A 537 7.53 -37.90 0.67
N LEU A 538 7.81 -36.86 1.42
CA LEU A 538 9.13 -36.51 1.89
C LEU A 538 9.27 -36.95 3.35
N LYS A 539 10.29 -37.73 3.64
CA LYS A 539 10.66 -38.16 5.00
C LYS A 539 11.98 -37.51 5.40
N ILE A 540 12.02 -36.90 6.54
CA ILE A 540 13.19 -36.24 7.10
C ILE A 540 13.67 -37.03 8.32
N ASP A 541 14.97 -37.31 8.39
CA ASP A 541 15.61 -37.84 9.57
C ASP A 541 15.89 -36.70 10.57
N TYR A 542 14.98 -36.50 11.49
CA TYR A 542 15.07 -35.44 12.49
C TYR A 542 16.21 -35.62 13.48
N SER A 543 16.80 -36.83 13.60
CA SER A 543 17.95 -37.05 14.48
C SER A 543 19.21 -36.27 14.04
N LYS A 544 19.29 -35.90 12.78
CA LYS A 544 20.37 -35.08 12.21
C LYS A 544 20.34 -33.60 12.61
N PHE A 545 19.28 -33.16 13.31
CA PHE A 545 19.13 -31.76 13.73
C PHE A 545 19.46 -31.51 15.21
N GLY A 546 20.03 -32.47 15.95
CA GLY A 546 20.46 -32.35 17.34
C GLY A 546 19.78 -33.36 18.30
N ARG A 547 20.27 -33.43 19.56
CA ARG A 547 19.89 -34.49 20.54
C ARG A 547 18.42 -34.55 20.88
N ASP A 548 17.65 -33.44 20.72
CA ASP A 548 16.23 -33.36 21.03
C ASP A 548 15.36 -33.10 19.78
N GLY A 549 15.75 -33.64 18.64
CA GLY A 549 15.04 -33.46 17.38
C GLY A 549 15.28 -32.07 16.74
N GLY A 550 16.46 -31.47 16.96
CA GLY A 550 16.90 -30.23 16.32
C GLY A 550 16.25 -28.96 16.87
N ARG A 551 15.52 -29.03 17.97
CA ARG A 551 14.85 -27.88 18.59
C ARG A 551 15.80 -26.86 19.21
N ASP A 552 17.08 -27.17 19.37
CA ASP A 552 18.08 -26.29 19.97
C ASP A 552 18.74 -25.31 18.99
N SER A 553 18.49 -25.45 17.67
CA SER A 553 19.00 -24.50 16.68
C SER A 553 18.02 -23.35 16.53
N GLU A 554 18.32 -22.20 17.10
CA GLU A 554 17.54 -20.98 16.91
C GLU A 554 17.78 -20.42 15.50
N ILE A 555 16.71 -20.29 14.73
CA ILE A 555 16.71 -19.76 13.37
C ILE A 555 15.87 -18.49 13.33
N VAL A 556 16.50 -17.35 13.12
CA VAL A 556 15.78 -16.10 12.86
C VAL A 556 15.39 -16.03 11.39
N PHE A 557 14.10 -15.82 11.10
CA PHE A 557 13.59 -15.84 9.73
C PHE A 557 13.48 -14.46 9.11
N HIS A 558 14.00 -14.30 7.88
CA HIS A 558 13.81 -13.12 7.05
C HIS A 558 12.70 -13.34 6.03
N ASP A 559 11.60 -12.58 6.18
CA ASP A 559 10.49 -12.58 5.21
C ASP A 559 10.91 -11.94 3.90
N SER A 560 10.92 -12.69 2.81
CA SER A 560 11.07 -12.16 1.46
C SER A 560 9.82 -11.36 1.05
N CYS A 561 10.01 -10.12 0.61
CA CYS A 561 8.91 -9.23 0.23
C CYS A 561 8.06 -9.77 -0.93
N TYR A 562 8.69 -10.42 -1.91
CA TYR A 562 7.99 -10.99 -3.06
C TYR A 562 7.23 -12.30 -2.76
N LEU A 563 7.55 -13.02 -1.67
CA LEU A 563 6.70 -14.08 -1.15
C LEU A 563 5.57 -13.53 -0.30
N GLY A 564 5.92 -12.75 0.74
CA GLY A 564 4.97 -12.26 1.72
C GLY A 564 4.06 -11.17 1.17
N ARG A 565 4.55 -9.93 1.11
CA ARG A 565 3.71 -8.77 0.77
C ARG A 565 3.10 -8.83 -0.63
N HIS A 566 3.85 -9.30 -1.62
CA HIS A 566 3.34 -9.42 -2.99
C HIS A 566 2.39 -10.61 -3.17
N ASN A 567 2.69 -11.77 -2.59
CA ASN A 567 1.97 -13.01 -2.89
C ASN A 567 1.24 -13.63 -1.68
N GLY A 568 1.32 -13.05 -0.49
CA GLY A 568 0.61 -13.51 0.71
C GLY A 568 1.17 -14.80 1.33
N LEU A 569 2.37 -15.23 0.94
CA LEU A 569 3.01 -16.48 1.37
C LEU A 569 3.92 -16.23 2.57
N TYR A 570 3.39 -16.45 3.78
CA TYR A 570 4.12 -16.25 5.03
C TYR A 570 4.39 -17.56 5.78
N GLU A 571 3.48 -18.53 5.67
CA GLU A 571 3.50 -19.73 6.52
C GLU A 571 4.40 -20.86 6.02
N PRO A 572 4.53 -21.16 4.71
CA PRO A 572 5.30 -22.33 4.27
C PRO A 572 6.71 -22.35 4.83
N SER A 573 7.46 -21.25 4.71
CA SER A 573 8.83 -21.14 5.25
C SER A 573 8.88 -21.31 6.78
N ARG A 574 7.87 -20.76 7.48
CA ARG A 574 7.77 -20.88 8.95
C ARG A 574 7.52 -22.30 9.39
N ASN A 575 6.57 -22.98 8.74
CA ASN A 575 6.23 -24.36 9.05
C ASN A 575 7.43 -25.29 8.81
N LEU A 576 8.22 -25.02 7.77
CA LEU A 576 9.47 -25.76 7.50
C LEU A 576 10.53 -25.52 8.59
N ILE A 577 10.69 -24.29 9.07
CA ILE A 577 11.60 -23.99 10.19
C ILE A 577 11.13 -24.69 11.46
N ASP A 578 9.84 -24.57 11.78
CA ASP A 578 9.25 -25.18 13.01
C ASP A 578 9.35 -26.70 13.02
N ALA A 579 9.54 -27.33 11.84
CA ALA A 579 9.78 -28.78 11.75
C ALA A 579 11.22 -29.18 12.12
N ILE A 580 12.21 -28.30 11.95
CA ILE A 580 13.65 -28.64 12.09
C ILE A 580 14.39 -27.84 13.17
N GLY A 581 13.77 -26.84 13.78
CA GLY A 581 14.41 -25.99 14.78
C GLY A 581 13.44 -25.07 15.50
N LYS A 582 13.99 -24.19 16.33
CA LYS A 582 13.25 -23.15 17.03
C LYS A 582 13.26 -21.86 16.22
N ARG A 583 12.11 -21.44 15.75
CA ARG A 583 11.96 -20.19 15.01
C ARG A 583 11.99 -18.98 15.93
N ILE A 584 12.80 -18.00 15.58
CA ILE A 584 12.84 -16.67 16.18
C ILE A 584 12.29 -15.66 15.20
N GLU A 585 11.37 -14.82 15.65
CA GLU A 585 10.81 -13.74 14.81
C GLU A 585 11.54 -12.43 15.09
N MET A 586 11.89 -11.70 14.02
CA MET A 586 12.32 -10.31 14.14
C MET A 586 11.13 -9.43 14.53
N LYS A 587 11.38 -8.28 15.14
CA LYS A 587 10.33 -7.32 15.49
C LYS A 587 9.50 -6.90 14.27
N ARG A 588 10.20 -6.64 13.15
CA ARG A 588 9.58 -6.33 11.86
C ARG A 588 9.48 -7.61 11.02
N ASN A 589 8.34 -8.27 11.05
CA ASN A 589 8.08 -9.54 10.36
C ASN A 589 6.77 -9.50 9.56
N ARG A 590 6.51 -10.50 8.74
CA ARG A 590 5.31 -10.66 7.91
C ARG A 590 5.04 -9.41 7.04
N ASP A 591 3.83 -8.84 7.11
CA ASP A 591 3.46 -7.62 6.37
C ASP A 591 4.36 -6.42 6.72
N ASN A 592 4.82 -6.33 7.97
CA ASN A 592 5.69 -5.27 8.47
C ASN A 592 7.18 -5.57 8.32
N SER A 593 7.56 -6.67 7.65
CA SER A 593 8.97 -7.05 7.52
C SER A 593 9.80 -5.95 6.85
N PHE A 594 11.05 -5.79 7.30
CA PHE A 594 11.98 -4.86 6.66
C PHE A 594 12.62 -5.52 5.43
N CYS A 595 12.85 -4.78 4.36
CA CYS A 595 13.42 -5.27 3.12
C CYS A 595 14.91 -5.64 3.28
N CYS A 596 15.40 -6.59 2.49
CA CYS A 596 16.84 -6.88 2.39
C CYS A 596 17.62 -5.88 1.53
N GLY A 597 16.94 -5.05 0.73
CA GLY A 597 17.56 -4.05 -0.12
C GLY A 597 17.70 -4.42 -1.61
N ALA A 598 17.60 -5.70 -1.98
CA ALA A 598 17.86 -6.16 -3.36
C ALA A 598 16.77 -5.82 -4.38
N GLY A 599 15.50 -5.74 -3.93
CA GLY A 599 14.35 -5.56 -4.82
C GLY A 599 14.41 -4.25 -5.60
N GLY A 600 13.54 -4.11 -6.63
CA GLY A 600 13.58 -2.95 -7.52
C GLY A 600 14.85 -2.88 -8.36
N ALA A 601 15.48 -4.03 -8.57
CA ALA A 601 16.79 -4.19 -9.20
C ALA A 601 17.94 -3.42 -8.50
N ARG A 602 17.74 -3.00 -7.25
CA ARG A 602 18.78 -2.31 -6.46
C ARG A 602 20.02 -3.19 -6.19
N MET A 603 19.88 -4.50 -6.31
CA MET A 603 21.02 -5.42 -6.26
C MET A 603 22.11 -5.06 -7.31
N TRP A 604 21.72 -4.44 -8.41
CA TRP A 604 22.61 -4.03 -9.50
C TRP A 604 23.01 -2.55 -9.45
N LEU A 605 22.58 -1.84 -8.40
CA LEU A 605 22.83 -0.41 -8.23
C LEU A 605 23.60 -0.17 -6.93
N GLU A 606 24.48 0.82 -6.93
CA GLU A 606 25.16 1.23 -5.70
C GLU A 606 24.24 2.05 -4.78
N GLU A 607 24.42 1.88 -3.48
CA GLU A 607 23.78 2.70 -2.45
C GLU A 607 24.78 3.75 -1.95
N THR A 608 24.63 4.99 -2.42
CA THR A 608 25.56 6.09 -2.11
C THR A 608 25.07 7.00 -0.98
N THR A 609 23.77 6.97 -0.66
CA THR A 609 23.14 7.85 0.33
C THR A 609 22.58 7.07 1.50
N GLY A 610 22.76 7.58 2.70
CA GLY A 610 22.25 7.00 3.94
C GLY A 610 22.89 5.67 4.30
N LYS A 611 22.29 4.94 5.23
CA LYS A 611 22.69 3.60 5.63
C LYS A 611 22.23 2.58 4.58
N ARG A 612 23.06 1.57 4.26
CA ARG A 612 22.63 0.48 3.37
C ARG A 612 21.48 -0.30 4.00
N ILE A 613 20.46 -0.61 3.19
CA ILE A 613 19.22 -1.26 3.65
C ILE A 613 19.50 -2.65 4.20
N ASN A 614 20.41 -3.41 3.59
CA ASN A 614 20.78 -4.74 4.05
C ASN A 614 21.45 -4.71 5.44
N ILE A 615 22.26 -3.71 5.74
CA ILE A 615 22.90 -3.55 7.06
C ILE A 615 21.84 -3.33 8.14
N GLU A 616 20.88 -2.45 7.93
CA GLU A 616 19.75 -2.22 8.86
C GLU A 616 19.00 -3.54 9.16
N ARG A 617 18.72 -4.34 8.13
CA ARG A 617 18.03 -5.63 8.30
C ARG A 617 18.89 -6.65 8.99
N THR A 618 20.18 -6.70 8.69
CA THR A 618 21.15 -7.61 9.31
C THR A 618 21.31 -7.31 10.80
N GLU A 619 21.41 -6.04 11.19
CA GLU A 619 21.47 -5.63 12.60
C GLU A 619 20.23 -6.08 13.38
N GLU A 620 19.02 -5.98 12.78
CA GLU A 620 17.80 -6.48 13.40
C GLU A 620 17.85 -8.00 13.59
N ALA A 621 18.40 -8.75 12.61
CA ALA A 621 18.54 -10.20 12.70
C ALA A 621 19.54 -10.61 13.79
N ILE A 622 20.74 -10.00 13.80
CA ILE A 622 21.78 -10.23 14.82
C ILE A 622 21.25 -9.88 16.22
N GLY A 623 20.49 -8.78 16.33
CA GLY A 623 19.89 -8.32 17.58
C GLY A 623 18.91 -9.30 18.23
N THR A 624 18.47 -10.34 17.52
CA THR A 624 17.64 -11.42 18.09
C THR A 624 18.45 -12.43 18.91
N GLY A 625 19.78 -12.48 18.76
CA GLY A 625 20.68 -13.45 19.39
C GLY A 625 20.81 -14.77 18.62
N ALA A 626 19.97 -15.05 17.64
CA ALA A 626 20.06 -16.25 16.81
C ALA A 626 21.25 -16.19 15.85
N LYS A 627 22.05 -17.26 15.79
CA LYS A 627 23.23 -17.33 14.93
C LYS A 627 22.95 -17.72 13.49
N THR A 628 21.78 -18.31 13.24
CA THR A 628 21.34 -18.74 11.90
C THR A 628 20.25 -17.83 11.39
N ILE A 629 20.49 -17.14 10.28
CA ILE A 629 19.51 -16.30 9.58
C ILE A 629 18.93 -17.14 8.44
N GLY A 630 17.68 -17.57 8.58
CA GLY A 630 16.95 -18.34 7.58
C GLY A 630 16.37 -17.43 6.50
N VAL A 631 16.54 -17.78 5.24
CA VAL A 631 16.01 -17.08 4.08
C VAL A 631 15.26 -18.03 3.13
N ALA A 632 14.53 -17.42 2.19
CA ALA A 632 13.77 -18.11 1.15
C ALA A 632 13.92 -17.41 -0.21
N CYS A 633 15.08 -16.80 -0.45
CA CYS A 633 15.31 -15.98 -1.64
C CYS A 633 16.81 -15.83 -1.89
N PRO A 634 17.29 -16.11 -3.11
CA PRO A 634 18.71 -15.97 -3.43
C PRO A 634 19.22 -14.53 -3.28
N PHE A 635 18.44 -13.54 -3.65
CA PHE A 635 18.83 -12.14 -3.48
C PHE A 635 18.87 -11.72 -1.99
N CYS A 636 17.90 -12.18 -1.18
CA CYS A 636 17.97 -11.95 0.27
C CYS A 636 19.19 -12.64 0.89
N MET A 637 19.56 -13.82 0.41
CA MET A 637 20.77 -14.54 0.79
C MET A 637 22.01 -13.64 0.60
N THR A 638 22.25 -13.20 -0.63
CA THR A 638 23.40 -12.36 -0.98
C THR A 638 23.44 -11.08 -0.15
N MET A 639 22.31 -10.38 -0.04
CA MET A 639 22.26 -9.12 0.70
C MET A 639 22.53 -9.28 2.21
N LEU A 640 22.03 -10.34 2.84
CA LEU A 640 22.26 -10.57 4.25
C LEU A 640 23.65 -11.16 4.53
N GLU A 641 24.22 -11.97 3.61
CA GLU A 641 25.62 -12.37 3.68
C GLU A 641 26.58 -11.16 3.61
N ASP A 642 26.31 -10.23 2.70
CA ASP A 642 27.06 -8.97 2.65
C ASP A 642 26.87 -8.16 3.93
N GLY A 643 25.67 -8.20 4.50
CA GLY A 643 25.37 -7.53 5.76
C GLY A 643 26.16 -8.10 6.95
N ILE A 644 26.24 -9.43 7.12
CA ILE A 644 27.04 -10.05 8.22
C ILE A 644 28.53 -9.85 8.02
N LYS A 645 29.04 -9.84 6.76
CA LYS A 645 30.42 -9.48 6.44
C LYS A 645 30.73 -8.03 6.82
N ALA A 646 29.87 -7.10 6.43
CA ALA A 646 30.01 -5.67 6.74
C ALA A 646 29.93 -5.35 8.25
N LYS A 647 29.41 -6.27 9.06
CA LYS A 647 29.33 -6.18 10.52
C LYS A 647 30.41 -7.02 11.25
N ASP A 648 31.36 -7.58 10.51
CA ASP A 648 32.41 -8.46 11.04
C ASP A 648 31.87 -9.65 11.86
N CYS A 649 30.70 -10.16 11.48
CA CYS A 649 30.00 -11.24 12.18
C CYS A 649 29.96 -12.55 11.37
N ALA A 650 30.68 -12.66 10.25
CA ALA A 650 30.61 -13.81 9.34
C ALA A 650 31.16 -15.12 9.99
N GLU A 651 31.98 -15.04 11.01
CA GLU A 651 32.46 -16.20 11.75
C GLU A 651 31.46 -16.74 12.78
N SER A 652 30.57 -15.85 13.27
CA SER A 652 29.62 -16.18 14.35
C SER A 652 28.19 -16.37 13.87
N HIS A 653 27.83 -15.86 12.69
CA HIS A 653 26.50 -15.94 12.09
C HIS A 653 26.56 -16.50 10.68
N ALA A 654 25.52 -17.25 10.33
CA ALA A 654 25.37 -17.81 8.98
C ALA A 654 24.02 -17.42 8.36
N VAL A 655 24.03 -17.08 7.08
CA VAL A 655 22.80 -16.94 6.29
C VAL A 655 22.59 -18.22 5.50
N VAL A 656 21.44 -18.87 5.67
CA VAL A 656 21.17 -20.19 5.11
C VAL A 656 19.75 -20.22 4.52
N ASP A 657 19.59 -20.79 3.32
CA ASP A 657 18.24 -21.07 2.81
C ASP A 657 17.63 -22.26 3.59
N ILE A 658 16.34 -22.19 3.85
CA ILE A 658 15.63 -23.24 4.61
C ILE A 658 15.75 -24.60 3.93
N VAL A 659 15.80 -24.62 2.58
CA VAL A 659 16.01 -25.84 1.79
C VAL A 659 17.35 -26.53 2.11
N GLU A 660 18.41 -25.76 2.31
CA GLU A 660 19.72 -26.32 2.69
C GLU A 660 19.69 -26.96 4.07
N LEU A 661 18.96 -26.34 5.01
CA LEU A 661 18.79 -26.90 6.34
C LEU A 661 18.04 -28.24 6.25
N LEU A 662 16.91 -28.29 5.54
CA LEU A 662 16.12 -29.50 5.36
C LEU A 662 16.90 -30.63 4.68
N ALA A 663 17.73 -30.31 3.68
CA ALA A 663 18.53 -31.28 2.93
C ALA A 663 19.57 -32.02 3.81
N ARG A 664 19.89 -31.53 5.01
CA ARG A 664 20.76 -32.21 5.98
C ARG A 664 20.09 -33.47 6.55
N GLY A 665 18.74 -33.47 6.61
CA GLY A 665 17.93 -34.57 7.12
C GLY A 665 17.61 -35.66 6.07
N ILE A 666 18.18 -35.55 4.88
CA ILE A 666 17.95 -36.49 3.76
C ILE A 666 19.18 -37.34 3.44
#